data_52e8e0035b08063efbb8eeca9462c333
#
_entry.id   52e8e0035b08063efbb8eeca9462c333
#
_cell.length_a   1.000
_cell.length_b   1.000
_cell.length_c   1.000
_cell.angle_alpha   90.00
_cell.angle_beta   90.00
_cell.angle_gamma   90.00
#
_symmetry.space_group_name_H-M   'P 1'
#
loop_
_entity.id
_entity.type
_entity.pdbx_description
1 polymer ?
#
loop_
_entity_poly.entity_id
_entity_poly.type
_entity_poly.pdbx_seq_one_letter_code
_entity_poly.pdbx_strand_id
1 'polypeptide(L)'
;MLPLRTLAIATALLSGAMAAAFGRDAVPPAADGWITHAAAQARTPVVLHFRREFELAARPSALPAEVTADNRFILFVNGVRVASGPSTGTTTHWRFSRLDLAPHLRAGRNVIAAVVWNFGEAAPLAQQSVSTGFRLVCDPVSTAAGGWRVKIDAGHRATPGREQIPWQYYAAGAAETIDAKLADWDWAAESERGAGWEDAVPAPAAAARTLVEDRLPPQRYRLAAPGAVVRGGLPRASSFPRQPLTIPPNTSIKLLVRRAAMISAYPELEVAGGRDSTIRMTWSEALYDAQRRKADRDLVGDRRILGLTDTFLPDGPVRRFATLWWRTFRYLEIEVTTAEEPLTLRGFRIHETGYPFETVARFHSSDAALDAIWSIGWRTLEVDAHETFMDSSFWEQLQYTGDTRLEMLISYAVSGDPRLAEQAIDAFGASRADGGLVQGRWPARDPNVIATFSFAWVGMLSDWRMEQPDTRVITRHLPRLREVLRWFEPWRNSMGLLRKNPQWNFIDWAGQRWDDRDTFPSWGHDDGSCLMTAMWVGALRQGAALESALGDAAQAAWDSARADEARAAIREHCWNPERGLFADDADSRVFSQHMNVFAVLYDIATAEESRAILDRITVPGQGIDAPAGMYSSTYYFAWYLARAFEHAGLASRYLALLDSWRALLALHYTTWPESRGDTRSDTHAWSAHPTADLLGIVAGIRPAAPGYSRLRISPWLGNLESLDATAATPHGPVSVRYHVEGETLIADIERPVSLPGEFIWQGKSHPLTRTHTRLRLPR
;
A
#
# COMPACT_ATOMS: atom_id res chain seq x y z
N MET A 1 -30.73 -60.54 9.30
CA MET A 1 -30.13 -61.78 9.82
C MET A 1 -28.69 -61.48 10.19
N LEU A 2 -28.48 -61.45 11.50
CA LEU A 2 -27.27 -61.68 12.28
C LEU A 2 -26.10 -60.64 12.18
N PRO A 3 -25.43 -60.44 13.34
CA PRO A 3 -25.06 -59.13 13.79
C PRO A 3 -23.56 -58.91 13.97
N LEU A 4 -23.22 -57.63 14.09
CA LEU A 4 -21.91 -57.16 14.51
C LEU A 4 -21.54 -57.57 15.93
N ARG A 5 -20.26 -57.86 16.16
CA ARG A 5 -19.65 -57.97 17.48
C ARG A 5 -18.57 -56.91 17.66
N THR A 6 -18.81 -56.09 18.66
CA THR A 6 -17.93 -55.16 19.37
C THR A 6 -16.69 -55.86 19.93
N LEU A 7 -15.53 -55.25 19.84
CA LEU A 7 -14.39 -55.60 20.70
C LEU A 7 -13.83 -54.29 21.33
N ALA A 8 -14.12 -54.09 22.59
CA ALA A 8 -13.48 -53.12 23.47
C ALA A 8 -12.27 -53.80 24.11
N ILE A 9 -11.11 -53.17 24.11
CA ILE A 9 -10.00 -53.52 24.97
C ILE A 9 -9.69 -52.35 25.85
N ALA A 10 -9.99 -52.53 27.13
CA ALA A 10 -9.59 -51.70 28.23
C ALA A 10 -8.15 -52.08 28.65
N THR A 11 -7.29 -51.06 28.85
CA THR A 11 -6.11 -51.26 29.69
C THR A 11 -6.10 -50.13 30.72
N ALA A 12 -6.25 -50.52 31.94
CA ALA A 12 -6.28 -49.63 33.10
C ALA A 12 -4.97 -49.71 33.90
N LEU A 13 -4.56 -48.55 34.41
CA LEU A 13 -3.95 -48.33 35.73
C LEU A 13 -2.63 -49.01 36.09
N LEU A 14 -1.63 -48.18 36.32
CA LEU A 14 -0.84 -48.09 37.56
C LEU A 14 0.22 -46.98 37.46
N SER A 15 0.07 -45.95 38.27
CA SER A 15 1.15 -45.53 39.13
C SER A 15 0.75 -44.30 39.92
N GLY A 16 0.92 -44.48 41.18
CA GLY A 16 0.50 -43.79 42.31
C GLY A 16 1.18 -42.47 42.55
N ALA A 17 0.53 -41.82 43.44
CA ALA A 17 0.76 -40.52 44.04
C ALA A 17 2.21 -40.29 44.52
N MET A 18 2.70 -39.06 44.20
CA MET A 18 3.47 -38.28 45.13
C MET A 18 3.00 -36.83 44.99
N ALA A 19 2.06 -36.47 45.87
CA ALA A 19 1.72 -35.08 46.11
C ALA A 19 2.63 -34.55 47.23
N ALA A 20 3.33 -33.50 46.96
CA ALA A 20 3.89 -32.63 48.00
C ALA A 20 3.93 -31.18 47.49
N ALA A 21 2.99 -30.42 47.96
CA ALA A 21 3.01 -29.01 48.34
C ALA A 21 4.01 -28.07 47.64
N PHE A 22 3.52 -27.31 46.66
CA PHE A 22 3.78 -25.89 46.54
C PHE A 22 2.56 -25.23 45.88
N GLY A 23 1.89 -24.37 46.65
CA GLY A 23 0.68 -23.71 46.23
C GLY A 23 0.88 -22.65 45.17
N ARG A 24 0.00 -22.67 44.30
CA ARG A 24 -0.69 -21.83 43.31
C ARG A 24 -0.90 -22.68 42.06
N ASP A 25 -2.14 -22.90 41.70
CA ASP A 25 -2.52 -23.62 40.50
C ASP A 25 -1.87 -22.92 39.29
N ALA A 26 -0.82 -23.54 38.75
CA ALA A 26 -0.20 -23.08 37.52
C ALA A 26 -1.22 -23.21 36.38
N VAL A 27 -1.57 -22.10 35.74
CA VAL A 27 -2.43 -22.10 34.54
C VAL A 27 -1.81 -23.05 33.54
N PRO A 28 -2.55 -24.05 33.00
CA PRO A 28 -1.99 -24.99 32.04
C PRO A 28 -1.47 -24.23 30.81
N PRO A 29 -0.30 -24.64 30.26
CA PRO A 29 0.28 -23.99 29.07
C PRO A 29 -0.70 -24.06 27.91
N ALA A 30 -0.75 -22.99 27.10
CA ALA A 30 -1.55 -22.93 25.89
C ALA A 30 -1.10 -23.98 24.88
N ALA A 31 -1.96 -24.88 24.43
CA ALA A 31 -1.63 -26.00 23.56
C ALA A 31 -0.99 -25.56 22.23
N ASP A 32 -1.31 -24.33 21.75
CA ASP A 32 -0.80 -23.72 20.52
C ASP A 32 0.11 -22.50 20.79
N GLY A 33 0.38 -22.22 22.06
CA GLY A 33 1.29 -21.18 22.49
C GLY A 33 0.75 -19.75 22.48
N TRP A 34 -0.51 -19.51 22.16
CA TRP A 34 -1.10 -18.18 22.26
C TRP A 34 -1.53 -17.85 23.70
N ILE A 35 -1.09 -16.67 24.15
CA ILE A 35 -1.40 -16.17 25.50
C ILE A 35 -2.04 -14.78 25.44
N THR A 36 -2.85 -14.46 26.47
CA THR A 36 -3.53 -13.17 26.60
C THR A 36 -3.71 -12.80 28.08
N HIS A 37 -4.36 -11.66 28.34
CA HIS A 37 -4.87 -11.28 29.65
C HIS A 37 -6.29 -11.82 29.85
N ALA A 38 -6.61 -12.29 31.06
CA ALA A 38 -7.91 -12.91 31.34
C ALA A 38 -9.12 -11.99 31.07
N ALA A 39 -8.94 -10.66 31.19
CA ALA A 39 -9.97 -9.67 30.90
C ALA A 39 -9.94 -9.13 29.46
N ALA A 40 -9.00 -9.56 28.59
CA ALA A 40 -8.95 -9.10 27.21
C ALA A 40 -10.03 -9.80 26.36
N GLN A 41 -10.86 -9.01 25.70
CA GLN A 41 -11.94 -9.50 24.86
C GLN A 41 -11.63 -9.28 23.38
N ALA A 42 -12.16 -10.13 22.52
CA ALA A 42 -12.04 -9.96 21.08
C ALA A 42 -12.67 -8.63 20.65
N ARG A 43 -11.98 -7.91 19.76
CA ARG A 43 -12.39 -6.62 19.18
C ARG A 43 -12.69 -5.49 20.18
N THR A 44 -12.29 -5.64 21.44
CA THR A 44 -12.31 -4.55 22.41
C THR A 44 -10.95 -3.85 22.38
N PRO A 45 -10.90 -2.51 22.25
CA PRO A 45 -9.62 -1.80 22.28
C PRO A 45 -8.87 -2.08 23.58
N VAL A 46 -7.66 -2.60 23.45
CA VAL A 46 -6.80 -2.94 24.60
C VAL A 46 -5.33 -2.82 24.22
N VAL A 47 -4.51 -2.40 25.17
CA VAL A 47 -3.05 -2.46 25.12
C VAL A 47 -2.56 -3.34 26.25
N LEU A 48 -1.77 -4.36 25.95
CA LEU A 48 -1.23 -5.33 26.87
C LEU A 48 0.28 -5.26 26.90
N HIS A 49 0.86 -5.29 28.08
CA HIS A 49 2.29 -5.50 28.28
C HIS A 49 2.52 -6.95 28.69
N PHE A 50 3.36 -7.67 27.96
CA PHE A 50 3.82 -9.01 28.27
C PHE A 50 5.27 -8.97 28.72
N ARG A 51 5.64 -9.83 29.68
CA ARG A 51 7.00 -9.88 30.22
C ARG A 51 7.39 -11.28 30.66
N ARG A 52 8.63 -11.67 30.35
CA ARG A 52 9.27 -12.91 30.82
C ARG A 52 10.70 -12.62 31.24
N GLU A 53 11.06 -13.00 32.47
CA GLU A 53 12.42 -12.99 32.97
C GLU A 53 13.01 -14.39 32.92
N PHE A 54 14.30 -14.51 32.62
CA PHE A 54 15.00 -15.78 32.58
C PHE A 54 16.53 -15.59 32.73
N GLU A 55 17.22 -16.65 33.09
CA GLU A 55 18.65 -16.68 33.28
C GLU A 55 19.34 -17.50 32.17
N LEU A 56 20.49 -17.04 31.71
CA LEU A 56 21.33 -17.77 30.78
C LEU A 56 22.72 -17.96 31.39
N ALA A 57 23.24 -19.20 31.38
CA ALA A 57 24.62 -19.47 31.83
C ALA A 57 25.68 -18.74 31.00
N ALA A 58 25.42 -18.59 29.68
CA ALA A 58 26.24 -17.85 28.76
C ALA A 58 25.38 -17.25 27.64
N ARG A 59 25.89 -16.22 26.94
CA ARG A 59 25.22 -15.70 25.74
C ARG A 59 25.25 -16.78 24.65
N PRO A 60 24.09 -17.16 24.09
CA PRO A 60 24.01 -18.13 23.00
C PRO A 60 24.60 -17.53 21.71
N SER A 61 25.15 -18.39 20.84
CA SER A 61 25.64 -17.99 19.51
C SER A 61 24.48 -17.71 18.54
N ALA A 62 23.33 -18.37 18.73
CA ALA A 62 22.07 -18.17 18.03
C ALA A 62 20.90 -18.54 18.96
N LEU A 63 19.79 -17.82 18.85
CA LEU A 63 18.54 -18.14 19.53
C LEU A 63 17.37 -17.82 18.61
N PRO A 64 17.00 -18.74 17.69
CA PRO A 64 15.92 -18.52 16.76
C PRO A 64 14.57 -18.38 17.47
N ALA A 65 13.77 -17.44 17.01
CA ALA A 65 12.44 -17.17 17.54
C ALA A 65 11.44 -16.95 16.43
N GLU A 66 10.21 -17.44 16.64
CA GLU A 66 9.04 -17.09 15.85
C GLU A 66 8.11 -16.21 16.69
N VAL A 67 7.71 -15.06 16.18
CA VAL A 67 6.89 -14.12 16.94
C VAL A 67 5.70 -13.62 16.11
N THR A 68 4.54 -13.55 16.74
CA THR A 68 3.33 -12.95 16.17
C THR A 68 2.40 -12.46 17.29
N ALA A 69 1.42 -11.64 16.93
CA ALA A 69 0.37 -11.21 17.83
C ALA A 69 -0.94 -10.99 17.07
N ASP A 70 -2.03 -10.94 17.79
CA ASP A 70 -3.30 -10.40 17.33
C ASP A 70 -3.66 -9.20 18.23
N ASN A 71 -3.66 -7.97 17.76
CA ASN A 71 -3.48 -7.59 16.36
C ASN A 71 -2.02 -7.26 16.03
N ARG A 72 -1.31 -6.47 16.85
CA ARG A 72 0.04 -5.92 16.57
C ARG A 72 0.91 -6.05 17.81
N PHE A 73 2.24 -6.06 17.60
CA PHE A 73 3.21 -6.08 18.69
C PHE A 73 4.45 -5.21 18.39
N ILE A 74 5.12 -4.79 19.48
CA ILE A 74 6.52 -4.40 19.47
C ILE A 74 7.23 -5.27 20.52
N LEU A 75 8.32 -5.94 20.11
CA LEU A 75 9.12 -6.83 20.93
C LEU A 75 10.36 -6.10 21.43
N PHE A 76 10.65 -6.30 22.71
CA PHE A 76 11.86 -5.78 23.39
C PHE A 76 12.65 -6.90 24.03
N VAL A 77 13.97 -6.80 23.98
CA VAL A 77 14.89 -7.66 24.73
C VAL A 77 15.81 -6.75 25.52
N ASN A 78 15.86 -6.92 26.85
CA ASN A 78 16.65 -6.09 27.76
C ASN A 78 16.41 -4.57 27.55
N GLY A 79 15.17 -4.18 27.33
CA GLY A 79 14.75 -2.79 27.07
C GLY A 79 15.03 -2.26 25.66
N VAL A 80 15.66 -3.04 24.80
CA VAL A 80 15.96 -2.64 23.40
C VAL A 80 14.84 -3.15 22.48
N ARG A 81 14.27 -2.28 21.65
CA ARG A 81 13.31 -2.64 20.60
C ARG A 81 14.00 -3.53 19.55
N VAL A 82 13.45 -4.73 19.29
CA VAL A 82 14.03 -5.75 18.41
C VAL A 82 13.22 -5.97 17.16
N ALA A 83 11.89 -5.98 17.30
CA ALA A 83 10.97 -6.25 16.19
C ALA A 83 9.62 -5.57 16.40
N SER A 84 8.87 -5.42 15.34
CA SER A 84 7.45 -5.03 15.36
C SER A 84 6.71 -5.79 14.26
N GLY A 85 5.43 -6.07 14.48
CA GLY A 85 4.60 -6.85 13.56
C GLY A 85 3.26 -7.26 14.21
N PRO A 86 2.68 -8.37 13.73
CA PRO A 86 3.00 -9.03 12.48
C PRO A 86 2.68 -8.15 11.28
N SER A 87 3.23 -8.45 10.09
CA SER A 87 2.76 -7.80 8.86
C SER A 87 1.28 -8.07 8.64
N THR A 88 0.59 -7.12 8.02
CA THR A 88 -0.85 -7.22 7.74
C THR A 88 -1.15 -8.48 6.92
N GLY A 89 -2.00 -9.33 7.46
CA GLY A 89 -2.42 -10.59 6.88
C GLY A 89 -3.92 -10.82 7.07
N THR A 90 -4.35 -12.05 6.82
CA THR A 90 -5.72 -12.49 7.00
C THR A 90 -5.78 -13.66 7.98
N THR A 91 -6.96 -14.04 8.44
CA THR A 91 -7.13 -15.21 9.33
C THR A 91 -6.63 -16.50 8.68
N THR A 92 -6.65 -16.62 7.34
CA THR A 92 -6.16 -17.77 6.59
C THR A 92 -4.68 -17.65 6.21
N HIS A 93 -4.08 -16.48 6.36
CA HIS A 93 -2.67 -16.19 6.10
C HIS A 93 -2.16 -15.23 7.17
N TRP A 94 -2.17 -15.67 8.44
CA TRP A 94 -1.72 -14.88 9.57
C TRP A 94 -0.20 -14.89 9.64
N ARG A 95 0.42 -13.73 9.60
CA ARG A 95 1.88 -13.60 9.49
C ARG A 95 2.57 -13.83 10.83
N PHE A 96 3.72 -14.51 10.80
CA PHE A 96 4.69 -14.55 11.91
C PHE A 96 6.09 -14.21 11.39
N SER A 97 6.88 -13.55 12.21
CA SER A 97 8.26 -13.18 11.87
C SER A 97 9.25 -14.17 12.49
N ARG A 98 10.31 -14.52 11.76
CA ARG A 98 11.47 -15.24 12.28
C ARG A 98 12.62 -14.26 12.55
N LEU A 99 13.24 -14.39 13.71
CA LEU A 99 14.37 -13.55 14.12
C LEU A 99 15.33 -14.35 15.00
N ASP A 100 16.55 -13.82 15.16
CA ASP A 100 17.54 -14.33 16.11
C ASP A 100 17.64 -13.36 17.30
N LEU A 101 17.32 -13.82 18.49
CA LEU A 101 17.38 -13.01 19.70
C LEU A 101 18.77 -12.96 20.31
N ALA A 102 19.71 -13.85 19.94
CA ALA A 102 21.06 -13.95 20.53
C ALA A 102 21.82 -12.62 20.54
N PRO A 103 21.77 -11.75 19.51
CA PRO A 103 22.48 -10.46 19.53
C PRO A 103 22.10 -9.54 20.69
N HIS A 104 20.89 -9.69 21.23
CA HIS A 104 20.30 -8.83 22.27
C HIS A 104 20.39 -9.44 23.67
N LEU A 105 20.92 -10.69 23.80
CA LEU A 105 21.00 -11.44 25.04
C LEU A 105 22.39 -11.36 25.65
N ARG A 106 22.52 -11.67 26.95
CA ARG A 106 23.74 -11.73 27.71
C ARG A 106 23.74 -12.90 28.70
N ALA A 107 24.88 -13.24 29.25
CA ALA A 107 24.97 -14.14 30.40
C ALA A 107 24.27 -13.51 31.61
N GLY A 108 23.67 -14.33 32.47
CA GLY A 108 22.89 -13.90 33.61
C GLY A 108 21.43 -13.55 33.23
N ARG A 109 20.85 -12.63 33.97
CA ARG A 109 19.47 -12.24 33.85
C ARG A 109 19.17 -11.51 32.54
N ASN A 110 18.10 -11.94 31.87
CA ASN A 110 17.53 -11.34 30.67
C ASN A 110 16.06 -11.13 30.84
N VAL A 111 15.52 -10.16 30.08
CA VAL A 111 14.08 -9.83 30.02
C VAL A 111 13.65 -9.79 28.57
N ILE A 112 12.63 -10.55 28.23
CA ILE A 112 11.86 -10.37 27.00
C ILE A 112 10.53 -9.73 27.36
N ALA A 113 10.17 -8.65 26.66
CA ALA A 113 8.92 -7.95 26.89
C ALA A 113 8.26 -7.57 25.55
N ALA A 114 6.95 -7.51 25.51
CA ALA A 114 6.22 -7.09 24.33
C ALA A 114 5.04 -6.18 24.71
N VAL A 115 4.88 -5.07 23.99
CA VAL A 115 3.59 -4.40 23.95
C VAL A 115 2.78 -5.01 22.83
N VAL A 116 1.56 -5.42 23.14
CA VAL A 116 0.59 -5.97 22.17
C VAL A 116 -0.67 -5.14 22.26
N TRP A 117 -1.15 -4.69 21.10
CA TRP A 117 -2.38 -3.91 21.08
C TRP A 117 -3.36 -4.43 20.04
N ASN A 118 -4.62 -4.27 20.35
CA ASN A 118 -5.72 -4.47 19.44
C ASN A 118 -6.66 -3.27 19.60
N PHE A 119 -6.83 -2.48 18.55
CA PHE A 119 -7.72 -1.32 18.61
C PHE A 119 -9.17 -1.67 18.23
N GLY A 120 -9.49 -2.96 18.06
CA GLY A 120 -10.84 -3.43 17.79
C GLY A 120 -11.44 -2.75 16.55
N GLU A 121 -12.63 -2.16 16.70
CA GLU A 121 -13.31 -1.43 15.64
C GLU A 121 -12.61 -0.10 15.25
N ALA A 122 -11.72 0.40 16.09
CA ALA A 122 -10.92 1.59 15.81
C ALA A 122 -9.64 1.29 15.03
N ALA A 123 -9.26 0.02 14.87
CA ALA A 123 -8.08 -0.37 14.07
C ALA A 123 -8.26 0.03 12.59
N PRO A 124 -7.16 0.20 11.82
CA PRO A 124 -7.23 0.31 10.38
C PRO A 124 -8.11 -0.78 9.76
N LEU A 125 -8.94 -0.43 8.78
CA LEU A 125 -9.88 -1.37 8.17
C LEU A 125 -9.17 -2.57 7.52
N ALA A 126 -7.94 -2.39 7.07
CA ALA A 126 -7.09 -3.45 6.55
C ALA A 126 -6.74 -4.54 7.58
N GLN A 127 -6.81 -4.25 8.88
CA GLN A 127 -6.38 -5.16 9.94
C GLN A 127 -7.53 -6.07 10.38
N GLN A 128 -7.39 -7.37 10.12
CA GLN A 128 -8.27 -8.40 10.65
C GLN A 128 -7.85 -8.79 12.08
N SER A 129 -8.77 -9.28 12.89
CA SER A 129 -8.53 -9.78 14.24
C SER A 129 -9.50 -10.90 14.58
N VAL A 130 -9.05 -11.87 15.33
CA VAL A 130 -9.87 -12.95 15.92
C VAL A 130 -10.08 -12.68 17.41
N SER A 131 -8.97 -12.58 18.16
CA SER A 131 -8.95 -12.27 19.59
C SER A 131 -7.55 -11.79 19.98
N THR A 132 -7.47 -10.83 20.90
CA THR A 132 -6.18 -10.29 21.35
C THR A 132 -5.29 -11.39 21.92
N GLY A 133 -4.04 -11.48 21.46
CA GLY A 133 -3.11 -12.48 21.92
C GLY A 133 -1.69 -12.27 21.45
N PHE A 134 -0.75 -12.94 22.11
CA PHE A 134 0.67 -12.92 21.83
C PHE A 134 1.21 -14.35 21.73
N ARG A 135 2.12 -14.60 20.78
CA ARG A 135 2.78 -15.89 20.61
C ARG A 135 4.26 -15.67 20.31
N LEU A 136 5.10 -16.29 21.12
CA LEU A 136 6.55 -16.41 20.89
C LEU A 136 6.94 -17.88 21.01
N VAL A 137 7.57 -18.43 19.99
CA VAL A 137 8.19 -19.76 20.02
C VAL A 137 9.70 -19.56 20.05
N CYS A 138 10.30 -19.85 21.18
CA CYS A 138 11.72 -19.64 21.43
C CYS A 138 12.13 -20.37 22.70
N ASP A 139 12.78 -21.52 22.61
CA ASP A 139 13.23 -22.25 23.81
C ASP A 139 14.42 -21.51 24.50
N PRO A 140 14.40 -21.38 25.83
CA PRO A 140 13.45 -21.96 26.81
C PRO A 140 12.30 -21.02 27.23
N VAL A 141 12.03 -19.96 26.48
CA VAL A 141 11.11 -18.88 26.89
C VAL A 141 9.83 -18.80 26.05
N SER A 142 9.51 -19.87 25.33
CA SER A 142 8.26 -19.96 24.54
C SER A 142 7.04 -19.59 25.38
N THR A 143 6.06 -18.93 24.77
CA THR A 143 4.78 -18.63 25.44
C THR A 143 4.04 -19.90 25.88
N ALA A 144 4.21 -21.01 25.15
CA ALA A 144 3.69 -22.32 25.53
C ALA A 144 4.35 -22.91 26.81
N ALA A 145 5.58 -22.49 27.16
CA ALA A 145 6.26 -22.98 28.35
C ALA A 145 5.76 -22.33 29.66
N GLY A 146 4.85 -21.35 29.59
CA GLY A 146 4.30 -20.63 30.74
C GLY A 146 5.29 -19.63 31.35
N GLY A 147 4.93 -19.10 32.52
CA GLY A 147 5.75 -18.14 33.28
C GLY A 147 5.80 -16.74 32.67
N TRP A 148 4.98 -16.43 31.69
CA TRP A 148 4.76 -15.09 31.17
C TRP A 148 3.81 -14.32 32.08
N ARG A 149 4.17 -13.07 32.34
CA ARG A 149 3.32 -12.13 33.05
C ARG A 149 2.69 -11.18 32.04
N VAL A 150 1.48 -10.72 32.31
CA VAL A 150 0.72 -9.77 31.50
C VAL A 150 0.11 -8.69 32.36
N LYS A 151 -0.05 -7.48 31.78
CA LYS A 151 -0.68 -6.34 32.43
C LYS A 151 -1.43 -5.52 31.38
N ILE A 152 -2.60 -4.97 31.73
CA ILE A 152 -3.31 -4.00 30.89
C ILE A 152 -2.69 -2.62 31.09
N ASP A 153 -2.33 -1.93 30.01
CA ASP A 153 -2.02 -0.50 30.06
C ASP A 153 -3.31 0.31 30.00
N ALA A 154 -3.75 0.77 31.16
CA ALA A 154 -4.96 1.59 31.29
C ALA A 154 -4.79 3.03 30.77
N GLY A 155 -3.55 3.47 30.56
CA GLY A 155 -3.23 4.81 30.06
C GLY A 155 -3.42 4.96 28.56
N HIS A 156 -3.43 3.86 27.80
CA HIS A 156 -3.64 3.90 26.35
C HIS A 156 -5.11 3.67 25.98
N ARG A 157 -5.67 4.61 25.21
CA ARG A 157 -7.04 4.50 24.65
C ARG A 157 -7.03 4.82 23.17
N ALA A 158 -7.80 4.07 22.39
CA ALA A 158 -7.99 4.27 20.96
C ALA A 158 -9.41 4.80 20.67
N THR A 159 -9.50 5.83 19.85
CA THR A 159 -10.77 6.39 19.36
C THR A 159 -10.83 6.23 17.85
N PRO A 160 -11.95 5.75 17.27
CA PRO A 160 -12.06 5.62 15.81
C PRO A 160 -11.78 6.94 15.09
N GLY A 161 -10.86 6.94 14.14
CA GLY A 161 -10.50 8.15 13.40
C GLY A 161 -11.67 8.76 12.63
N ARG A 162 -12.61 7.91 12.16
CA ARG A 162 -13.85 8.34 11.49
C ARG A 162 -14.74 9.25 12.36
N GLU A 163 -14.65 9.16 13.70
CA GLU A 163 -15.38 10.06 14.59
C GLU A 163 -14.81 11.47 14.63
N GLN A 164 -13.50 11.60 14.39
CA GLN A 164 -12.82 12.89 14.29
C GLN A 164 -12.87 13.49 12.88
N ILE A 165 -13.06 12.64 11.86
CA ILE A 165 -13.11 13.03 10.44
C ILE A 165 -14.46 12.62 9.83
N PRO A 166 -15.60 13.10 10.35
CA PRO A 166 -16.92 12.64 9.90
C PRO A 166 -17.35 13.23 8.54
N TRP A 167 -16.58 14.17 7.98
CA TRP A 167 -16.90 14.84 6.71
C TRP A 167 -16.35 14.12 5.48
N GLN A 168 -15.53 13.06 5.67
CA GLN A 168 -14.94 12.26 4.59
C GLN A 168 -14.86 10.80 5.01
N TYR A 169 -14.77 9.89 4.03
CA TYR A 169 -14.48 8.50 4.30
C TYR A 169 -13.06 8.37 4.88
N TYR A 170 -12.96 7.72 6.02
CA TYR A 170 -11.69 7.49 6.73
C TYR A 170 -11.63 6.06 7.27
N ALA A 171 -10.59 5.31 6.89
CA ALA A 171 -10.39 3.90 7.23
C ALA A 171 -9.01 3.58 7.83
N ALA A 172 -8.13 4.59 7.95
CA ALA A 172 -6.71 4.41 8.30
C ALA A 172 -6.43 4.17 9.80
N GLY A 173 -7.45 4.12 10.65
CA GLY A 173 -7.30 3.66 12.03
C GLY A 173 -7.56 4.71 13.10
N ALA A 174 -7.05 4.42 14.31
CA ALA A 174 -7.39 5.16 15.51
C ALA A 174 -6.58 6.43 15.70
N ALA A 175 -7.23 7.42 16.34
CA ALA A 175 -6.53 8.39 17.17
C ALA A 175 -6.21 7.76 18.54
N GLU A 176 -5.07 8.10 19.11
CA GLU A 176 -4.59 7.57 20.36
C GLU A 176 -4.64 8.64 21.46
N THR A 177 -5.10 8.25 22.64
CA THR A 177 -5.01 9.07 23.85
C THR A 177 -4.11 8.35 24.85
N ILE A 178 -3.08 9.06 25.35
CA ILE A 178 -2.18 8.54 26.38
C ILE A 178 -2.29 9.41 27.61
N ASP A 179 -2.75 8.80 28.71
CA ASP A 179 -2.82 9.40 30.04
C ASP A 179 -1.62 8.95 30.85
N ALA A 180 -0.68 9.87 31.09
CA ALA A 180 0.56 9.57 31.76
C ALA A 180 0.39 9.11 33.21
N LYS A 181 -0.73 9.47 33.89
CA LYS A 181 -1.02 9.02 35.24
C LYS A 181 -1.40 7.54 35.32
N LEU A 182 -1.96 7.02 34.23
CA LEU A 182 -2.46 5.66 34.13
C LEU A 182 -1.54 4.72 33.37
N ALA A 183 -0.67 5.28 32.51
CA ALA A 183 0.27 4.54 31.69
C ALA A 183 1.41 3.94 32.53
N ASP A 184 1.85 2.77 32.10
CA ASP A 184 3.00 2.09 32.70
C ASP A 184 4.28 2.42 31.90
N TRP A 185 5.16 3.25 32.47
CA TRP A 185 6.30 3.80 31.75
C TRP A 185 7.52 2.90 31.68
N ASP A 186 7.75 2.06 32.70
CA ASP A 186 8.96 1.27 32.84
C ASP A 186 8.73 -0.24 32.64
N TRP A 187 7.59 -0.60 32.08
CA TRP A 187 7.14 -1.99 31.95
C TRP A 187 8.14 -2.92 31.21
N ALA A 188 8.92 -2.41 30.27
CA ALA A 188 9.94 -3.17 29.53
C ALA A 188 11.33 -3.09 30.18
N ALA A 189 11.52 -2.26 31.21
CA ALA A 189 12.81 -2.08 31.86
C ALA A 189 13.20 -3.30 32.71
N GLU A 190 14.49 -3.56 32.81
CA GLU A 190 15.01 -4.68 33.61
C GLU A 190 14.74 -4.53 35.12
N SER A 191 14.63 -3.29 35.60
CA SER A 191 14.38 -2.95 37.00
C SER A 191 12.92 -3.04 37.40
N GLU A 192 12.01 -3.25 36.43
CA GLU A 192 10.56 -3.25 36.69
C GLU A 192 10.16 -4.29 37.73
N ARG A 193 9.46 -3.86 38.78
CA ARG A 193 8.96 -4.65 39.88
C ARG A 193 7.54 -4.23 40.30
N GLY A 194 6.89 -3.40 39.46
CA GLY A 194 5.61 -2.79 39.73
C GLY A 194 4.48 -3.79 40.01
N ALA A 195 3.44 -3.32 40.68
CA ALA A 195 2.23 -4.09 40.93
C ALA A 195 1.36 -4.26 39.67
N GLY A 196 0.40 -5.15 39.73
CA GLY A 196 -0.61 -5.34 38.69
C GLY A 196 -0.22 -6.32 37.58
N TRP A 197 0.93 -6.99 37.69
CA TRP A 197 1.28 -8.10 36.79
C TRP A 197 0.53 -9.37 37.21
N GLU A 198 -0.17 -9.98 36.25
CA GLU A 198 -0.90 -11.25 36.40
C GLU A 198 -0.20 -12.33 35.55
N ASP A 199 -0.55 -13.59 35.83
CA ASP A 199 -0.11 -14.68 34.98
C ASP A 199 -0.88 -14.63 33.65
N ALA A 200 -0.17 -14.68 32.51
CA ALA A 200 -0.81 -14.75 31.22
C ALA A 200 -1.58 -16.07 31.07
N VAL A 201 -2.78 -16.00 30.55
CA VAL A 201 -3.66 -17.15 30.31
C VAL A 201 -3.69 -17.54 28.82
N PRO A 202 -4.05 -18.79 28.47
CA PRO A 202 -4.27 -19.17 27.07
C PRO A 202 -5.28 -18.25 26.38
N ALA A 203 -4.94 -17.79 25.18
CA ALA A 203 -5.86 -16.99 24.38
C ALA A 203 -6.95 -17.87 23.77
N PRO A 204 -8.26 -17.50 23.88
CA PRO A 204 -9.32 -18.24 23.21
C PRO A 204 -9.22 -18.08 21.67
N ALA A 205 -9.80 -19.04 20.94
CA ALA A 205 -9.91 -19.02 19.46
C ALA A 205 -8.58 -18.95 18.68
N ALA A 206 -7.46 -19.30 19.32
CA ALA A 206 -6.15 -19.34 18.67
C ALA A 206 -6.11 -20.23 17.41
N ALA A 207 -6.86 -21.34 17.41
CA ALA A 207 -6.98 -22.27 16.28
C ALA A 207 -7.68 -21.68 15.02
N ALA A 208 -8.24 -20.48 15.11
CA ALA A 208 -8.91 -19.83 13.98
C ALA A 208 -7.96 -19.13 13.01
N ARG A 209 -6.63 -19.23 13.21
CA ARG A 209 -5.61 -18.60 12.36
C ARG A 209 -4.71 -19.64 11.70
N THR A 210 -4.50 -19.54 10.40
CA THR A 210 -3.47 -20.29 9.69
C THR A 210 -2.18 -19.47 9.65
N LEU A 211 -1.14 -19.92 10.34
CA LEU A 211 0.14 -19.21 10.42
C LEU A 211 0.96 -19.42 9.14
N VAL A 212 1.46 -18.34 8.59
CA VAL A 212 2.39 -18.34 7.46
C VAL A 212 3.56 -17.40 7.77
N GLU A 213 4.76 -17.80 7.33
CA GLU A 213 5.95 -16.99 7.53
C GLU A 213 5.86 -15.67 6.75
N ASP A 214 6.25 -14.58 7.40
CA ASP A 214 6.41 -13.29 6.74
C ASP A 214 7.67 -13.30 5.88
N ARG A 215 7.51 -13.04 4.58
CA ARG A 215 8.62 -13.00 3.62
C ARG A 215 9.09 -11.59 3.31
N LEU A 216 8.36 -10.59 3.81
CA LEU A 216 8.73 -9.20 3.61
C LEU A 216 9.88 -8.82 4.54
N PRO A 217 10.77 -7.91 4.12
CA PRO A 217 11.78 -7.34 5.00
C PRO A 217 11.11 -6.50 6.10
N PRO A 218 11.76 -6.34 7.26
CA PRO A 218 11.27 -5.45 8.31
C PRO A 218 11.05 -4.04 7.77
N GLN A 219 9.96 -3.39 8.20
CA GLN A 219 9.66 -2.02 7.82
C GLN A 219 10.79 -1.07 8.25
N ARG A 220 11.02 -0.01 7.47
CA ARG A 220 11.95 1.07 7.87
C ARG A 220 11.57 1.61 9.25
N TYR A 221 12.58 1.87 10.07
CA TYR A 221 12.45 2.57 11.34
C TYR A 221 13.70 3.42 11.54
N ARG A 222 13.74 4.59 10.91
CA ARG A 222 14.92 5.46 10.93
C ARG A 222 14.56 6.89 11.32
N LEU A 223 15.45 7.54 12.08
CA LEU A 223 15.27 8.93 12.45
C LEU A 223 15.21 9.82 11.20
N ALA A 224 14.19 10.70 11.17
CA ALA A 224 13.99 11.67 10.10
C ALA A 224 13.80 13.07 10.66
N ALA A 225 14.00 14.10 9.83
CA ALA A 225 13.79 15.48 10.24
C ALA A 225 12.30 15.73 10.53
N PRO A 226 11.93 16.23 11.72
CA PRO A 226 10.53 16.40 12.09
C PRO A 226 9.83 17.59 11.42
N GLY A 227 10.57 18.47 10.75
CA GLY A 227 10.07 19.72 10.18
C GLY A 227 10.44 20.94 10.99
N ALA A 228 9.84 22.08 10.64
CA ALA A 228 10.06 23.37 11.30
C ALA A 228 8.74 24.02 11.70
N VAL A 229 8.71 24.72 12.82
CA VAL A 229 7.55 25.54 13.22
C VAL A 229 7.44 26.73 12.29
N VAL A 230 6.32 26.81 11.55
CA VAL A 230 6.01 27.89 10.59
C VAL A 230 4.99 28.89 11.13
N ARG A 231 4.28 28.54 12.20
CA ARG A 231 3.36 29.41 12.94
C ARG A 231 3.35 28.99 14.41
N GLY A 232 3.48 29.93 15.33
CA GLY A 232 3.52 29.65 16.77
C GLY A 232 3.13 30.87 17.60
N GLY A 233 2.54 30.62 18.76
CA GLY A 233 1.96 31.64 19.65
C GLY A 233 2.92 32.20 20.72
N LEU A 234 4.20 31.78 20.77
CA LEU A 234 5.16 32.22 21.80
C LEU A 234 6.47 32.71 21.19
N PRO A 235 7.19 33.64 21.89
CA PRO A 235 8.57 33.95 21.55
C PRO A 235 9.42 32.67 21.50
N ARG A 236 10.33 32.59 20.51
CA ARG A 236 11.20 31.41 20.25
C ARG A 236 10.48 30.12 19.87
N ALA A 237 9.17 30.13 19.60
CA ALA A 237 8.45 28.94 19.11
C ALA A 237 9.12 28.35 17.85
N SER A 238 9.66 29.18 16.97
CA SER A 238 10.38 28.78 15.75
C SER A 238 11.71 28.05 16.01
N SER A 239 12.26 28.08 17.23
CA SER A 239 13.44 27.28 17.57
C SER A 239 13.12 25.83 17.90
N PHE A 240 11.86 25.50 18.26
CA PHE A 240 11.42 24.13 18.47
C PHE A 240 11.33 23.39 17.12
N PRO A 241 11.73 22.12 17.03
CA PRO A 241 12.18 21.21 18.10
C PRO A 241 13.71 21.23 18.35
N ARG A 242 14.47 22.13 17.73
CA ARG A 242 15.93 22.22 17.91
C ARG A 242 16.33 22.64 19.33
N GLN A 243 15.47 23.44 19.96
CA GLN A 243 15.63 23.87 21.35
C GLN A 243 14.33 23.59 22.11
N PRO A 244 14.42 23.26 23.41
CA PRO A 244 13.23 23.13 24.25
C PRO A 244 12.40 24.42 24.27
N LEU A 245 11.06 24.26 24.40
CA LEU A 245 10.11 25.37 24.51
C LEU A 245 9.29 25.21 25.78
N THR A 246 9.40 26.17 26.69
CA THR A 246 8.61 26.21 27.93
C THR A 246 7.35 27.06 27.72
N ILE A 247 6.21 26.49 28.07
CA ILE A 247 4.89 27.11 28.01
C ILE A 247 4.49 27.46 29.44
N PRO A 248 4.17 28.76 29.73
CA PRO A 248 3.79 29.21 31.06
C PRO A 248 2.52 28.47 31.57
N PRO A 249 2.24 28.50 32.89
CA PRO A 249 0.97 28.04 33.46
C PRO A 249 -0.23 28.77 32.85
N ASN A 250 -1.40 28.11 32.88
CA ASN A 250 -2.69 28.69 32.47
C ASN A 250 -2.64 29.33 31.04
N THR A 251 -1.91 28.68 30.13
CA THR A 251 -1.64 29.17 28.78
C THR A 251 -2.10 28.16 27.73
N SER A 252 -2.76 28.65 26.68
CA SER A 252 -3.08 27.83 25.50
C SER A 252 -2.33 28.36 24.30
N ILE A 253 -1.59 27.47 23.61
CA ILE A 253 -0.82 27.81 22.40
C ILE A 253 -1.02 26.77 21.31
N LYS A 254 -0.73 27.18 20.08
CA LYS A 254 -0.66 26.30 18.91
C LYS A 254 0.67 26.49 18.18
N LEU A 255 1.31 25.40 17.86
CA LEU A 255 2.53 25.35 17.05
C LEU A 255 2.21 24.58 15.78
N LEU A 256 2.29 25.23 14.62
CA LEU A 256 2.16 24.55 13.33
C LEU A 256 3.54 24.18 12.80
N VAL A 257 3.81 22.90 12.70
CA VAL A 257 5.03 22.34 12.12
C VAL A 257 4.75 21.97 10.66
N ARG A 258 5.63 22.40 9.74
CA ARG A 258 5.60 22.01 8.32
C ARG A 258 6.84 21.20 7.99
N ARG A 259 6.63 20.11 7.26
CA ARG A 259 7.68 19.35 6.59
C ARG A 259 7.84 19.78 5.14
N ALA A 260 9.04 19.57 4.60
CA ALA A 260 9.31 19.82 3.18
C ALA A 260 8.49 18.88 2.27
N ALA A 261 8.25 17.66 2.72
CA ALA A 261 7.48 16.66 1.97
C ALA A 261 6.67 15.77 2.91
N MET A 262 5.65 15.11 2.34
CA MET A 262 4.85 14.06 2.99
C MET A 262 5.73 12.95 3.52
N ILE A 263 5.33 12.34 4.64
CA ILE A 263 6.01 11.19 5.26
C ILE A 263 5.03 10.35 6.06
N SER A 264 5.29 9.05 6.13
CA SER A 264 4.73 8.14 7.12
C SER A 264 5.77 7.90 8.23
N ALA A 265 5.41 8.17 9.48
CA ALA A 265 6.36 8.08 10.60
C ALA A 265 5.70 7.79 11.94
N TYR A 266 6.48 7.21 12.86
CA TYR A 266 6.15 7.11 14.28
C TYR A 266 6.65 8.38 14.99
N PRO A 267 5.76 9.17 15.61
CA PRO A 267 6.14 10.37 16.35
C PRO A 267 6.55 10.06 17.79
N GLU A 268 7.52 10.83 18.30
CA GLU A 268 7.91 10.85 19.71
C GLU A 268 7.99 12.29 20.20
N LEU A 269 7.20 12.65 21.22
CA LEU A 269 7.23 13.95 21.88
C LEU A 269 7.73 13.79 23.33
N GLU A 270 8.85 14.42 23.67
CA GLU A 270 9.40 14.42 25.02
C GLU A 270 8.99 15.70 25.74
N VAL A 271 8.41 15.56 26.93
CA VAL A 271 7.92 16.68 27.76
C VAL A 271 8.37 16.55 29.20
N ALA A 272 8.35 17.67 29.94
CA ALA A 272 8.57 17.73 31.38
C ALA A 272 7.68 18.79 32.01
N GLY A 273 7.23 18.58 33.24
CA GLY A 273 6.23 19.43 33.90
C GLY A 273 4.83 19.24 33.33
N GLY A 274 3.99 20.27 33.52
CA GLY A 274 2.67 20.33 32.92
C GLY A 274 1.66 19.33 33.46
N ARG A 275 1.73 18.98 34.73
CA ARG A 275 0.69 18.16 35.39
C ARG A 275 -0.70 18.71 35.07
N ASP A 276 -1.64 17.83 34.71
CA ASP A 276 -3.02 18.16 34.36
C ASP A 276 -3.18 19.03 33.09
N SER A 277 -2.11 19.19 32.32
CA SER A 277 -2.14 19.83 31.00
C SER A 277 -2.68 18.88 29.93
N THR A 278 -3.03 19.47 28.78
CA THR A 278 -3.44 18.68 27.59
C THR A 278 -2.57 19.07 26.42
N ILE A 279 -2.06 18.06 25.70
CA ILE A 279 -1.33 18.21 24.44
C ILE A 279 -2.13 17.49 23.36
N ARG A 280 -2.50 18.20 22.29
CA ARG A 280 -3.20 17.63 21.13
C ARG A 280 -2.28 17.74 19.92
N MET A 281 -2.11 16.66 19.19
CA MET A 281 -1.29 16.58 17.99
C MET A 281 -2.16 16.23 16.79
N THR A 282 -2.46 17.23 15.94
CA THR A 282 -3.30 17.05 14.76
C THR A 282 -2.44 16.90 13.51
N TRP A 283 -2.60 15.78 12.82
CA TRP A 283 -1.86 15.38 11.62
C TRP A 283 -2.67 15.66 10.37
N SER A 284 -2.05 16.19 9.32
CA SER A 284 -2.72 16.49 8.05
C SER A 284 -1.78 16.46 6.86
N GLU A 285 -2.31 16.13 5.69
CA GLU A 285 -1.61 16.24 4.41
C GLU A 285 -1.41 17.70 3.98
N ALA A 286 -2.40 18.56 4.23
CA ALA A 286 -2.44 19.95 3.81
C ALA A 286 -3.20 20.81 4.81
N LEU A 287 -3.17 22.13 4.58
CA LEU A 287 -3.99 23.08 5.31
C LEU A 287 -5.24 23.49 4.51
N TYR A 288 -6.28 23.90 5.21
CA TYR A 288 -7.61 24.13 4.66
C TYR A 288 -8.07 25.58 4.89
N ASP A 289 -8.78 26.15 3.91
CA ASP A 289 -9.52 27.42 4.07
C ASP A 289 -10.81 27.22 4.87
N ALA A 290 -11.60 28.29 5.00
CA ALA A 290 -12.88 28.26 5.71
C ALA A 290 -13.91 27.34 5.04
N GLN A 291 -13.81 27.10 3.75
CA GLN A 291 -14.66 26.22 2.94
C GLN A 291 -14.12 24.78 2.87
N ARG A 292 -13.09 24.44 3.64
CA ARG A 292 -12.39 23.13 3.65
C ARG A 292 -11.71 22.79 2.32
N ARG A 293 -11.23 23.77 1.55
CA ARG A 293 -10.47 23.57 0.31
C ARG A 293 -8.97 23.69 0.59
N LYS A 294 -8.17 22.86 -0.06
CA LYS A 294 -6.72 22.80 0.14
C LYS A 294 -5.93 23.84 -0.67
N ALA A 295 -6.24 24.06 -1.95
CA ALA A 295 -5.53 24.93 -2.89
C ALA A 295 -4.01 24.66 -2.95
N ASP A 296 -3.16 25.70 -2.99
CA ASP A 296 -1.71 25.55 -2.96
C ASP A 296 -1.24 24.97 -1.61
N ARG A 297 -0.43 23.92 -1.66
CA ARG A 297 -0.01 23.11 -0.49
C ARG A 297 1.03 23.81 0.38
N ASP A 298 1.64 24.91 -0.08
CA ASP A 298 2.58 25.73 0.70
C ASP A 298 1.94 26.91 1.40
N LEU A 299 0.68 27.21 1.09
CA LEU A 299 -0.03 28.31 1.75
C LEU A 299 -0.29 28.00 3.23
N VAL A 300 0.24 28.84 4.11
CA VAL A 300 0.03 28.77 5.56
C VAL A 300 -0.98 29.83 6.02
N GLY A 301 -0.67 31.12 5.92
CA GLY A 301 -1.53 32.23 6.22
C GLY A 301 -2.48 32.01 7.42
N ASP A 302 -3.75 32.23 7.20
CA ASP A 302 -4.87 32.01 8.12
C ASP A 302 -5.49 30.60 8.03
N ARG A 303 -4.89 29.74 7.22
CA ARG A 303 -5.40 28.37 7.02
C ARG A 303 -5.33 27.56 8.30
N ARG A 304 -6.28 26.67 8.44
CA ARG A 304 -6.42 25.75 9.57
C ARG A 304 -6.03 24.33 9.21
N ILE A 305 -5.62 23.58 10.21
CA ILE A 305 -5.40 22.14 10.07
C ILE A 305 -6.69 21.40 10.33
N LEU A 306 -6.97 20.37 9.52
CA LEU A 306 -8.04 19.39 9.72
C LEU A 306 -7.44 18.01 9.53
N GLY A 307 -7.65 17.10 10.48
CA GLY A 307 -7.09 15.75 10.39
C GLY A 307 -7.25 14.95 11.65
N LEU A 308 -6.49 13.86 11.76
CA LEU A 308 -6.49 12.97 12.92
C LEU A 308 -5.75 13.63 14.09
N THR A 309 -6.31 13.55 15.31
CA THR A 309 -5.72 14.20 16.50
C THR A 309 -5.46 13.18 17.59
N ASP A 310 -4.20 12.98 17.95
CA ASP A 310 -3.78 12.27 19.14
C ASP A 310 -3.74 13.21 20.34
N THR A 311 -3.95 12.67 21.55
CA THR A 311 -3.99 13.44 22.80
C THR A 311 -3.05 12.85 23.84
N PHE A 312 -2.23 13.71 24.47
CA PHE A 312 -1.32 13.33 25.54
C PHE A 312 -1.61 14.14 26.80
N LEU A 313 -1.73 13.44 27.92
CA LEU A 313 -2.06 14.03 29.24
C LEU A 313 -0.86 13.83 30.19
N PRO A 314 0.01 14.86 30.36
CA PRO A 314 1.20 14.76 31.21
C PRO A 314 0.87 14.68 32.70
N ASP A 315 1.75 13.99 33.46
CA ASP A 315 1.65 13.82 34.92
C ASP A 315 2.73 14.57 35.72
N GLY A 316 3.60 15.34 35.03
CA GLY A 316 4.67 16.16 35.61
C GLY A 316 6.10 15.65 35.38
N PRO A 317 6.46 14.39 35.63
CA PRO A 317 7.75 13.82 35.30
C PRO A 317 8.13 13.94 33.82
N VAL A 318 9.42 13.70 33.49
CA VAL A 318 9.83 13.58 32.10
C VAL A 318 9.13 12.37 31.45
N ARG A 319 8.38 12.62 30.38
CA ARG A 319 7.66 11.57 29.64
C ARG A 319 7.98 11.66 28.16
N ARG A 320 7.99 10.49 27.50
CA ARG A 320 8.12 10.39 26.03
C ARG A 320 6.85 9.76 25.47
N PHE A 321 6.00 10.60 24.91
CA PHE A 321 4.76 10.17 24.26
C PHE A 321 5.05 9.68 22.85
N ALA A 322 4.58 8.48 22.50
CA ALA A 322 4.71 7.89 21.19
C ALA A 322 3.43 7.11 20.86
N THR A 323 2.95 7.26 19.63
CA THR A 323 1.81 6.46 19.15
C THR A 323 2.25 5.03 18.85
N LEU A 324 1.33 4.07 19.02
CA LEU A 324 1.56 2.67 18.65
C LEU A 324 1.42 2.44 17.14
N TRP A 325 0.63 3.28 16.45
CA TRP A 325 0.51 3.26 14.99
C TRP A 325 1.10 4.51 14.38
N TRP A 326 1.71 4.40 13.20
CA TRP A 326 2.33 5.50 12.48
C TRP A 326 1.29 6.50 11.95
N ARG A 327 1.77 7.70 11.61
CA ARG A 327 1.00 8.80 11.06
C ARG A 327 1.59 9.25 9.74
N THR A 328 0.71 9.55 8.75
CA THR A 328 1.11 10.20 7.50
C THR A 328 0.77 11.67 7.59
N PHE A 329 1.72 12.53 7.25
CA PHE A 329 1.51 13.96 7.35
C PHE A 329 2.56 14.79 6.60
N ARG A 330 2.15 15.99 6.21
CA ARG A 330 3.05 17.09 5.84
C ARG A 330 2.98 18.20 6.87
N TYR A 331 1.82 18.37 7.52
CA TYR A 331 1.54 19.36 8.56
C TYR A 331 1.18 18.68 9.86
N LEU A 332 1.66 19.26 10.96
CA LEU A 332 1.34 18.87 12.32
C LEU A 332 1.04 20.13 13.14
N GLU A 333 -0.12 20.20 13.78
CA GLU A 333 -0.39 21.20 14.81
C GLU A 333 -0.21 20.56 16.20
N ILE A 334 0.65 21.16 17.02
CA ILE A 334 0.80 20.81 18.43
C ILE A 334 0.08 21.91 19.24
N GLU A 335 -1.08 21.59 19.76
CA GLU A 335 -1.86 22.45 20.65
C GLU A 335 -1.58 22.03 22.09
N VAL A 336 -1.16 23.00 22.91
CA VAL A 336 -0.86 22.77 24.33
C VAL A 336 -1.72 23.69 25.16
N THR A 337 -2.44 23.12 26.14
CA THR A 337 -3.17 23.89 27.17
C THR A 337 -2.61 23.46 28.52
N THR A 338 -1.88 24.36 29.17
CA THR A 338 -1.29 24.13 30.50
C THR A 338 -2.29 24.44 31.63
N ALA A 339 -2.21 23.66 32.70
CA ALA A 339 -2.87 23.93 33.97
C ALA A 339 -1.99 24.84 34.85
N GLU A 340 -1.93 24.60 36.14
CA GLU A 340 -1.20 25.44 37.11
C GLU A 340 0.32 25.31 37.02
N GLU A 341 0.84 24.27 36.39
CA GLU A 341 2.26 24.03 36.21
C GLU A 341 2.73 24.39 34.79
N PRO A 342 3.93 24.98 34.61
CA PRO A 342 4.50 25.19 33.31
C PRO A 342 4.84 23.82 32.68
N LEU A 343 4.72 23.74 31.34
CA LEU A 343 5.10 22.56 30.57
C LEU A 343 6.27 22.89 29.64
N THR A 344 7.27 22.04 29.63
CA THR A 344 8.39 22.14 28.68
C THR A 344 8.31 21.06 27.62
N LEU A 345 8.12 21.45 26.36
CA LEU A 345 8.39 20.59 25.20
C LEU A 345 9.89 20.46 25.06
N ARG A 346 10.47 19.31 25.41
CA ARG A 346 11.92 19.07 25.43
C ARG A 346 12.47 18.70 24.07
N GLY A 347 11.67 17.99 23.26
CA GLY A 347 12.07 17.59 21.92
C GLY A 347 10.93 16.90 21.19
N PHE A 348 11.01 16.93 19.87
CA PHE A 348 10.12 16.19 18.99
C PHE A 348 10.95 15.46 17.94
N ARG A 349 10.75 14.14 17.83
CA ARG A 349 11.40 13.25 16.88
C ARG A 349 10.37 12.50 16.08
N ILE A 350 10.76 12.05 14.91
CA ILE A 350 9.95 11.13 14.10
C ILE A 350 10.84 10.02 13.56
N HIS A 351 10.32 8.81 13.55
CA HIS A 351 10.98 7.68 12.90
C HIS A 351 10.19 7.30 11.65
N GLU A 352 10.78 7.59 10.50
CA GLU A 352 10.22 7.24 9.20
C GLU A 352 9.98 5.74 9.11
N THR A 353 8.82 5.36 8.56
CA THR A 353 8.44 3.97 8.30
C THR A 353 7.95 3.80 6.87
N GLY A 354 7.87 2.57 6.41
CA GLY A 354 7.46 2.17 5.07
C GLY A 354 8.23 0.96 4.60
N TYR A 355 7.86 0.40 3.47
CA TYR A 355 8.58 -0.70 2.85
C TYR A 355 10.01 -0.28 2.51
N PRO A 356 11.05 -1.07 2.84
CA PRO A 356 12.44 -0.66 2.67
C PRO A 356 12.94 -0.87 1.23
N PHE A 357 12.30 -0.24 0.26
CA PHE A 357 12.78 -0.27 -1.12
C PHE A 357 14.23 0.23 -1.21
N GLU A 358 15.02 -0.45 -2.01
CA GLU A 358 16.29 0.07 -2.50
C GLU A 358 16.05 0.79 -3.83
N THR A 359 16.34 2.07 -3.90
CA THR A 359 16.19 2.85 -5.14
C THR A 359 17.36 2.55 -6.05
N VAL A 360 17.14 1.73 -7.07
CA VAL A 360 18.11 1.38 -8.12
C VAL A 360 18.03 2.35 -9.28
N ALA A 361 16.80 2.72 -9.65
CA ALA A 361 16.56 3.60 -10.79
C ALA A 361 16.94 5.05 -10.51
N ARG A 362 17.18 5.78 -11.58
CA ARG A 362 17.34 7.24 -11.58
C ARG A 362 16.78 7.80 -12.89
N PHE A 363 16.38 9.05 -12.85
CA PHE A 363 15.91 9.80 -14.00
C PHE A 363 16.36 11.25 -13.88
N HIS A 364 17.07 11.75 -14.86
CA HIS A 364 17.50 13.13 -14.96
C HIS A 364 17.49 13.57 -16.42
N SER A 365 16.83 14.68 -16.72
CA SER A 365 16.64 15.17 -18.08
C SER A 365 16.94 16.67 -18.20
N SER A 366 16.97 17.17 -19.41
CA SER A 366 17.06 18.61 -19.67
C SER A 366 15.79 19.37 -19.28
N ASP A 367 14.73 18.69 -18.81
CA ASP A 367 13.47 19.27 -18.31
C ASP A 367 13.30 18.98 -16.82
N ALA A 368 13.63 19.93 -15.98
CA ALA A 368 13.55 19.81 -14.53
C ALA A 368 12.15 19.45 -14.00
N ALA A 369 11.08 19.76 -14.73
CA ALA A 369 9.73 19.38 -14.34
C ALA A 369 9.51 17.86 -14.47
N LEU A 370 10.12 17.19 -15.45
CA LEU A 370 10.08 15.73 -15.57
C LEU A 370 10.84 15.06 -14.43
N ASP A 371 11.99 15.62 -14.03
CA ASP A 371 12.78 15.14 -12.89
C ASP A 371 11.96 15.26 -11.59
N ALA A 372 11.24 16.38 -11.41
CA ALA A 372 10.35 16.58 -10.28
C ALA A 372 9.17 15.59 -10.30
N ILE A 373 8.54 15.38 -11.47
CA ILE A 373 7.43 14.43 -11.64
C ILE A 373 7.88 13.02 -11.26
N TRP A 374 9.05 12.60 -11.73
CA TRP A 374 9.61 11.29 -11.42
C TRP A 374 9.85 11.12 -9.91
N SER A 375 10.52 12.08 -9.28
CA SER A 375 10.91 11.99 -7.87
C SER A 375 9.71 12.10 -6.91
N ILE A 376 8.70 12.90 -7.23
CA ILE A 376 7.46 13.00 -6.47
C ILE A 376 6.66 11.71 -6.58
N GLY A 377 6.56 11.11 -7.77
CA GLY A 377 5.85 9.87 -7.96
C GLY A 377 6.52 8.70 -7.20
N TRP A 378 7.85 8.62 -7.20
CA TRP A 378 8.56 7.63 -6.40
C TRP A 378 8.28 7.81 -4.89
N ARG A 379 8.35 9.05 -4.39
CA ARG A 379 8.00 9.35 -2.99
C ARG A 379 6.54 8.99 -2.67
N THR A 380 5.61 9.20 -3.60
CA THR A 380 4.21 8.80 -3.41
C THR A 380 4.12 7.32 -3.13
N LEU A 381 4.76 6.48 -3.95
CA LEU A 381 4.80 5.04 -3.70
C LEU A 381 5.50 4.69 -2.38
N GLU A 382 6.64 5.32 -2.05
CA GLU A 382 7.34 5.04 -0.79
C GLU A 382 6.51 5.36 0.46
N VAL A 383 5.61 6.35 0.38
CA VAL A 383 4.69 6.73 1.46
C VAL A 383 3.49 5.80 1.52
N ASP A 384 3.05 5.27 0.38
CA ASP A 384 1.88 4.40 0.25
C ASP A 384 2.24 2.90 0.18
N ALA A 385 3.52 2.53 0.38
CA ALA A 385 3.96 1.15 0.47
C ALA A 385 4.51 0.82 1.86
N HIS A 386 3.87 -0.13 2.53
CA HIS A 386 4.27 -0.64 3.84
C HIS A 386 4.32 -2.17 3.84
N GLU A 387 3.49 -2.82 4.64
CA GLU A 387 3.33 -4.28 4.68
C GLU A 387 2.44 -4.79 3.53
N THR A 388 1.73 -3.86 2.91
CA THR A 388 0.98 -3.97 1.66
C THR A 388 1.21 -2.69 0.86
N PHE A 389 0.89 -2.69 -0.42
CA PHE A 389 0.60 -1.46 -1.13
C PHE A 389 -0.67 -0.83 -0.53
N MET A 390 -0.85 0.47 -0.70
CA MET A 390 -1.98 1.20 -0.15
C MET A 390 -2.44 2.27 -1.14
N ASP A 391 -3.75 2.38 -1.35
CA ASP A 391 -4.35 3.47 -2.09
C ASP A 391 -3.88 4.83 -1.58
N SER A 392 -3.93 5.00 -0.25
CA SER A 392 -3.54 6.21 0.45
C SER A 392 -3.13 5.91 1.90
N SER A 393 -2.01 6.44 2.34
CA SER A 393 -1.49 6.19 3.69
C SER A 393 -2.13 7.05 4.78
N PHE A 394 -2.75 8.19 4.43
CA PHE A 394 -3.45 9.05 5.38
C PHE A 394 -4.92 8.66 5.56
N TRP A 395 -5.65 8.37 4.47
CA TRP A 395 -7.11 8.22 4.51
C TRP A 395 -7.60 6.81 4.72
N GLU A 396 -6.97 5.81 4.08
CA GLU A 396 -7.53 4.46 4.03
C GLU A 396 -6.57 3.37 4.48
N GLN A 397 -5.32 3.37 4.02
CA GLN A 397 -4.34 2.30 4.24
C GLN A 397 -4.82 0.94 3.71
N LEU A 398 -5.55 0.95 2.58
CA LEU A 398 -6.18 -0.22 1.98
C LEU A 398 -5.50 -0.60 0.67
N GLN A 399 -5.28 -1.91 0.48
CA GLN A 399 -4.71 -2.45 -0.74
C GLN A 399 -5.84 -2.71 -1.75
N TYR A 400 -6.10 -1.74 -2.65
CA TYR A 400 -7.05 -1.94 -3.75
C TYR A 400 -6.37 -2.59 -4.96
N THR A 401 -7.11 -3.45 -5.67
CA THR A 401 -6.53 -4.26 -6.76
C THR A 401 -6.15 -3.41 -7.96
N GLY A 402 -6.96 -2.39 -8.28
CA GLY A 402 -6.68 -1.46 -9.39
C GLY A 402 -5.43 -0.64 -9.15
N ASP A 403 -5.29 -0.06 -7.95
CA ASP A 403 -4.15 0.73 -7.49
C ASP A 403 -2.88 -0.11 -7.49
N THR A 404 -2.95 -1.27 -6.85
CA THR A 404 -1.82 -2.18 -6.69
C THR A 404 -1.19 -2.59 -8.02
N ARG A 405 -1.98 -2.73 -9.09
CA ARG A 405 -1.45 -3.04 -10.42
C ARG A 405 -0.43 -1.99 -10.90
N LEU A 406 -0.72 -0.71 -10.66
CA LEU A 406 0.17 0.37 -11.07
C LEU A 406 1.37 0.50 -10.12
N GLU A 407 1.11 0.34 -8.82
CA GLU A 407 2.13 0.40 -7.78
C GLU A 407 3.23 -0.66 -7.97
N MET A 408 2.83 -1.90 -8.29
CA MET A 408 3.80 -2.97 -8.54
C MET A 408 4.68 -2.69 -9.76
N LEU A 409 4.13 -2.09 -10.83
CA LEU A 409 4.89 -1.73 -12.03
C LEU A 409 5.92 -0.63 -11.71
N ILE A 410 5.56 0.34 -10.87
CA ILE A 410 6.51 1.36 -10.39
C ILE A 410 7.61 0.70 -9.55
N SER A 411 7.25 -0.21 -8.64
CA SER A 411 8.23 -0.90 -7.79
C SER A 411 9.23 -1.73 -8.60
N TYR A 412 8.77 -2.41 -9.65
CA TYR A 412 9.66 -3.15 -10.57
C TYR A 412 10.64 -2.22 -11.29
N ALA A 413 10.14 -1.15 -11.88
CA ALA A 413 10.96 -0.23 -12.67
C ALA A 413 12.01 0.51 -11.83
N VAL A 414 11.68 0.83 -10.55
CA VAL A 414 12.55 1.66 -9.71
C VAL A 414 13.43 0.83 -8.77
N SER A 415 12.89 -0.16 -8.10
CA SER A 415 13.59 -0.98 -7.11
C SER A 415 14.01 -2.35 -7.65
N GLY A 416 13.21 -2.95 -8.53
CA GLY A 416 13.39 -4.33 -8.97
C GLY A 416 12.96 -5.37 -7.92
N ASP A 417 12.41 -4.95 -6.78
CA ASP A 417 11.97 -5.86 -5.71
C ASP A 417 10.56 -6.38 -5.98
N PRO A 418 10.36 -7.69 -6.24
CA PRO A 418 9.06 -8.24 -6.56
C PRO A 418 8.25 -8.71 -5.35
N ARG A 419 8.82 -8.73 -4.12
CA ARG A 419 8.26 -9.43 -2.96
C ARG A 419 6.91 -8.88 -2.53
N LEU A 420 6.77 -7.54 -2.49
CA LEU A 420 5.50 -6.91 -2.11
C LEU A 420 4.41 -7.17 -3.16
N ALA A 421 4.78 -7.14 -4.45
CA ALA A 421 3.88 -7.46 -5.55
C ALA A 421 3.45 -8.93 -5.55
N GLU A 422 4.39 -9.88 -5.30
CA GLU A 422 4.05 -11.29 -5.15
C GLU A 422 3.05 -11.52 -4.01
N GLN A 423 3.30 -10.88 -2.85
CA GLN A 423 2.37 -10.96 -1.72
C GLN A 423 0.99 -10.40 -2.07
N ALA A 424 0.90 -9.30 -2.81
CA ALA A 424 -0.37 -8.72 -3.23
C ALA A 424 -1.14 -9.63 -4.20
N ILE A 425 -0.46 -10.19 -5.22
CA ILE A 425 -1.04 -11.16 -6.15
C ILE A 425 -1.62 -12.36 -5.39
N ASP A 426 -0.85 -12.92 -4.43
CA ASP A 426 -1.28 -14.04 -3.61
C ASP A 426 -2.47 -13.69 -2.71
N ALA A 427 -2.42 -12.50 -2.07
CA ALA A 427 -3.49 -12.04 -1.20
C ALA A 427 -4.81 -11.90 -1.97
N PHE A 428 -4.81 -11.25 -3.13
CA PHE A 428 -6.01 -11.14 -3.97
C PHE A 428 -6.47 -12.50 -4.50
N GLY A 429 -5.56 -13.34 -4.98
CA GLY A 429 -5.90 -14.69 -5.44
C GLY A 429 -6.54 -15.56 -4.36
N ALA A 430 -6.16 -15.38 -3.09
CA ALA A 430 -6.74 -16.06 -1.94
C ALA A 430 -8.04 -15.42 -1.43
N SER A 431 -8.34 -14.18 -1.79
CA SER A 431 -9.49 -13.40 -1.34
C SER A 431 -10.77 -13.81 -2.08
N ARG A 432 -11.38 -14.93 -1.68
CA ARG A 432 -12.60 -15.40 -2.34
C ARG A 432 -13.77 -14.44 -2.08
N ALA A 433 -14.31 -13.89 -3.16
CA ALA A 433 -15.55 -13.16 -3.19
C ALA A 433 -16.61 -13.97 -3.99
N ASP A 434 -17.86 -13.53 -3.97
CA ASP A 434 -19.00 -14.20 -4.56
C ASP A 434 -18.70 -14.87 -5.91
N GLY A 435 -18.88 -16.20 -5.94
CA GLY A 435 -18.92 -17.00 -7.15
C GLY A 435 -17.65 -17.07 -7.98
N GLY A 436 -16.53 -16.46 -7.57
CA GLY A 436 -15.28 -16.55 -8.33
C GLY A 436 -14.48 -15.27 -8.47
N LEU A 437 -15.00 -14.10 -8.08
CA LEU A 437 -14.26 -12.85 -8.10
C LEU A 437 -13.20 -12.76 -7.00
N VAL A 438 -12.22 -11.86 -7.16
CA VAL A 438 -11.35 -11.42 -6.07
C VAL A 438 -11.98 -10.21 -5.35
N GLN A 439 -11.58 -9.96 -4.11
CA GLN A 439 -11.96 -8.74 -3.41
C GLN A 439 -11.38 -7.51 -4.13
N GLY A 440 -12.13 -6.41 -4.15
CA GLY A 440 -11.68 -5.15 -4.71
C GLY A 440 -10.59 -4.49 -3.88
N ARG A 441 -10.54 -4.82 -2.57
CA ARG A 441 -9.48 -4.46 -1.62
C ARG A 441 -9.25 -5.59 -0.63
N TRP A 442 -7.97 -5.92 -0.35
CA TRP A 442 -7.62 -7.03 0.53
C TRP A 442 -6.16 -6.94 1.00
N PRO A 443 -5.84 -7.20 2.31
CA PRO A 443 -6.77 -7.59 3.39
C PRO A 443 -7.71 -6.47 3.82
N ALA A 444 -8.90 -6.84 4.28
CA ALA A 444 -9.86 -5.93 4.89
C ALA A 444 -10.80 -6.68 5.82
N ARG A 445 -11.35 -6.01 6.84
CA ARG A 445 -12.36 -6.59 7.74
C ARG A 445 -13.71 -6.73 7.06
N ASP A 446 -14.06 -5.76 6.23
CA ASP A 446 -15.33 -5.73 5.52
C ASP A 446 -15.14 -6.15 4.06
N PRO A 447 -15.96 -7.05 3.53
CA PRO A 447 -15.94 -7.41 2.13
C PRO A 447 -16.17 -6.18 1.24
N ASN A 448 -15.44 -6.11 0.14
CA ASN A 448 -15.66 -5.11 -0.89
C ASN A 448 -15.39 -5.73 -2.25
N VAL A 449 -16.44 -5.98 -3.02
CA VAL A 449 -16.32 -6.62 -4.32
C VAL A 449 -16.53 -5.57 -5.41
N ILE A 450 -15.44 -5.25 -6.10
CA ILE A 450 -15.44 -4.42 -7.31
C ILE A 450 -15.22 -5.36 -8.48
N ALA A 451 -16.30 -5.70 -9.20
CA ALA A 451 -16.24 -6.74 -10.23
C ALA A 451 -15.17 -6.47 -11.27
N THR A 452 -15.08 -5.24 -11.75
CA THR A 452 -14.10 -4.76 -12.74
C THR A 452 -12.65 -4.80 -12.24
N PHE A 453 -12.41 -4.68 -10.93
CA PHE A 453 -11.07 -4.80 -10.34
C PHE A 453 -10.53 -6.24 -10.37
N SER A 454 -11.41 -7.24 -10.53
CA SER A 454 -10.94 -8.60 -10.81
C SER A 454 -10.19 -8.69 -12.15
N PHE A 455 -10.51 -7.84 -13.14
CA PHE A 455 -9.72 -7.71 -14.37
C PHE A 455 -8.34 -7.09 -14.14
N ALA A 456 -8.22 -6.18 -13.17
CA ALA A 456 -6.92 -5.63 -12.79
C ALA A 456 -6.01 -6.73 -12.19
N TRP A 457 -6.56 -7.65 -11.40
CA TRP A 457 -5.80 -8.80 -10.90
C TRP A 457 -5.34 -9.73 -12.03
N VAL A 458 -6.17 -9.98 -13.04
CA VAL A 458 -5.73 -10.69 -14.27
C VAL A 458 -4.58 -9.95 -14.94
N GLY A 459 -4.69 -8.62 -15.01
CA GLY A 459 -3.62 -7.74 -15.49
C GLY A 459 -2.33 -7.88 -14.69
N MET A 460 -2.40 -7.97 -13.34
CA MET A 460 -1.22 -8.18 -12.48
C MET A 460 -0.48 -9.48 -12.83
N LEU A 461 -1.19 -10.58 -13.12
CA LEU A 461 -0.58 -11.83 -13.56
C LEU A 461 0.09 -11.69 -14.93
N SER A 462 -0.54 -10.97 -15.86
CA SER A 462 0.03 -10.69 -17.18
C SER A 462 1.27 -9.81 -17.10
N ASP A 463 1.23 -8.78 -16.27
CA ASP A 463 2.37 -7.87 -16.04
C ASP A 463 3.51 -8.60 -15.33
N TRP A 464 3.22 -9.46 -14.33
CA TRP A 464 4.21 -10.32 -13.69
C TRP A 464 4.95 -11.20 -14.72
N ARG A 465 4.21 -11.79 -15.66
CA ARG A 465 4.82 -12.62 -16.70
C ARG A 465 5.85 -11.87 -17.54
N MET A 466 5.59 -10.60 -17.82
CA MET A 466 6.51 -9.78 -18.62
C MET A 466 7.72 -9.34 -17.80
N GLU A 467 7.48 -8.93 -16.56
CA GLU A 467 8.49 -8.28 -15.71
C GLU A 467 9.33 -9.26 -14.91
N GLN A 468 8.81 -10.47 -14.57
CA GLN A 468 9.45 -11.39 -13.65
C GLN A 468 9.68 -12.78 -14.27
N PRO A 469 10.85 -13.40 -14.02
CA PRO A 469 11.19 -14.71 -14.57
C PRO A 469 10.47 -15.88 -13.86
N ASP A 470 10.00 -15.69 -12.62
CA ASP A 470 9.34 -16.75 -11.85
C ASP A 470 7.90 -16.97 -12.27
N THR A 471 7.65 -17.99 -13.07
CA THR A 471 6.31 -18.37 -13.54
C THR A 471 5.45 -19.08 -12.51
N ARG A 472 6.02 -19.54 -11.37
CA ARG A 472 5.27 -20.26 -10.31
C ARG A 472 4.18 -19.39 -9.71
N VAL A 473 4.40 -18.08 -9.64
CA VAL A 473 3.38 -17.12 -9.20
C VAL A 473 2.14 -17.18 -10.07
N ILE A 474 2.31 -17.28 -11.38
CA ILE A 474 1.19 -17.38 -12.34
C ILE A 474 0.52 -18.74 -12.25
N THR A 475 1.32 -19.82 -12.33
CA THR A 475 0.78 -21.20 -12.46
C THR A 475 -0.09 -21.60 -11.27
N ARG A 476 0.26 -21.15 -10.04
CA ARG A 476 -0.59 -21.42 -8.86
C ARG A 476 -1.94 -20.72 -8.89
N HIS A 477 -2.07 -19.65 -9.70
CA HIS A 477 -3.29 -18.85 -9.80
C HIS A 477 -4.12 -19.10 -11.07
N LEU A 478 -3.67 -19.94 -12.02
CA LEU A 478 -4.44 -20.28 -13.23
C LEU A 478 -5.86 -20.81 -12.94
N PRO A 479 -6.08 -21.69 -11.94
CA PRO A 479 -7.44 -22.11 -11.61
C PRO A 479 -8.33 -20.94 -11.20
N ARG A 480 -7.80 -19.99 -10.43
CA ARG A 480 -8.51 -18.81 -9.98
C ARG A 480 -8.79 -17.83 -11.13
N LEU A 481 -7.82 -17.66 -12.02
CA LEU A 481 -7.98 -16.88 -13.24
C LEU A 481 -9.19 -17.35 -14.06
N ARG A 482 -9.34 -18.66 -14.24
CA ARG A 482 -10.49 -19.28 -14.95
C ARG A 482 -11.81 -18.96 -14.26
N GLU A 483 -11.86 -19.05 -12.92
CA GLU A 483 -13.05 -18.70 -12.14
C GLU A 483 -13.43 -17.24 -12.36
N VAL A 484 -12.49 -16.32 -12.29
CA VAL A 484 -12.70 -14.88 -12.52
C VAL A 484 -13.27 -14.63 -13.92
N LEU A 485 -12.63 -15.14 -14.97
CA LEU A 485 -13.05 -14.86 -16.35
C LEU A 485 -14.44 -15.43 -16.65
N ARG A 486 -14.76 -16.64 -16.13
CA ARG A 486 -16.05 -17.30 -16.32
C ARG A 486 -17.18 -16.68 -15.50
N TRP A 487 -16.87 -15.99 -14.38
CA TRP A 487 -17.89 -15.36 -13.56
C TRP A 487 -18.75 -14.35 -14.34
N PHE A 488 -18.20 -13.75 -15.39
CA PHE A 488 -18.91 -12.74 -16.20
C PHE A 488 -19.87 -13.34 -17.24
N GLU A 489 -19.79 -14.64 -17.56
CA GLU A 489 -20.64 -15.30 -18.55
C GLU A 489 -22.15 -15.16 -18.30
N PRO A 490 -22.69 -15.38 -17.09
CA PRO A 490 -24.11 -15.22 -16.83
C PRO A 490 -24.62 -13.76 -16.94
N TRP A 491 -23.70 -12.81 -16.96
CA TRP A 491 -24.01 -11.38 -17.05
C TRP A 491 -24.05 -10.86 -18.50
N ARG A 492 -23.87 -11.73 -19.48
CA ARG A 492 -24.05 -11.38 -20.89
C ARG A 492 -25.55 -11.27 -21.23
N ASN A 493 -25.90 -10.21 -21.96
CA ASN A 493 -27.23 -10.06 -22.53
C ASN A 493 -27.36 -10.75 -23.91
N SER A 494 -28.51 -10.63 -24.56
CA SER A 494 -28.77 -11.21 -25.88
C SER A 494 -27.92 -10.62 -27.02
N MET A 495 -27.37 -9.41 -26.81
CA MET A 495 -26.43 -8.77 -27.73
C MET A 495 -24.97 -9.25 -27.54
N GLY A 496 -24.69 -10.07 -26.53
CA GLY A 496 -23.34 -10.51 -26.19
C GLY A 496 -22.53 -9.53 -25.34
N LEU A 497 -23.13 -8.41 -24.91
CA LEU A 497 -22.53 -7.40 -24.03
C LEU A 497 -22.75 -7.75 -22.56
N LEU A 498 -21.82 -7.35 -21.69
CA LEU A 498 -22.00 -7.45 -20.25
C LEU A 498 -23.01 -6.41 -19.78
N ARG A 499 -23.98 -6.85 -18.98
CA ARG A 499 -24.95 -5.99 -18.29
C ARG A 499 -24.49 -5.73 -16.86
N LYS A 500 -25.11 -4.77 -16.21
CA LYS A 500 -24.92 -4.47 -14.79
C LYS A 500 -25.06 -5.76 -13.96
N ASN A 501 -24.12 -6.01 -13.07
CA ASN A 501 -24.16 -7.08 -12.08
C ASN A 501 -24.35 -6.48 -10.67
N PRO A 502 -24.68 -7.30 -9.64
CA PRO A 502 -24.99 -6.78 -8.31
C PRO A 502 -23.80 -6.24 -7.53
N GLN A 503 -22.58 -6.46 -8.04
CA GLN A 503 -21.36 -5.97 -7.39
C GLN A 503 -21.12 -4.50 -7.80
N TRP A 504 -20.14 -3.88 -7.16
CA TRP A 504 -19.73 -2.54 -7.57
C TRP A 504 -18.97 -2.60 -8.90
N ASN A 505 -19.55 -1.98 -9.95
CA ASN A 505 -18.99 -1.97 -11.31
C ASN A 505 -18.10 -0.75 -11.55
N PHE A 506 -17.29 -0.37 -10.57
CA PHE A 506 -16.41 0.79 -10.63
C PHE A 506 -15.30 0.60 -11.68
N ILE A 507 -15.00 1.65 -12.43
CA ILE A 507 -13.89 1.69 -13.39
C ILE A 507 -12.94 2.85 -13.04
N ASP A 508 -13.45 4.06 -12.84
CA ASP A 508 -12.70 5.27 -12.55
C ASP A 508 -13.59 6.36 -11.94
N TRP A 509 -13.01 7.33 -11.26
CA TRP A 509 -13.69 8.53 -10.74
C TRP A 509 -13.85 9.58 -11.84
N ALA A 510 -14.46 9.24 -12.96
CA ALA A 510 -14.54 10.09 -14.14
C ALA A 510 -15.64 11.17 -14.10
N GLY A 511 -16.56 11.12 -13.15
CA GLY A 511 -17.64 12.10 -12.97
C GLY A 511 -17.19 13.36 -12.24
N GLN A 512 -18.02 14.41 -12.31
CA GLN A 512 -17.73 15.65 -11.59
C GLN A 512 -18.03 15.58 -10.09
N ARG A 513 -18.84 14.61 -9.64
CA ARG A 513 -19.25 14.41 -8.25
C ARG A 513 -19.29 12.92 -7.93
N TRP A 514 -18.71 12.54 -6.82
CA TRP A 514 -18.68 11.15 -6.34
C TRP A 514 -20.06 10.58 -5.96
N ASP A 515 -21.07 11.45 -5.78
CA ASP A 515 -22.46 11.10 -5.49
C ASP A 515 -23.34 10.99 -6.76
N ASP A 516 -22.78 11.33 -7.94
CA ASP A 516 -23.46 11.24 -9.24
C ASP A 516 -23.38 9.80 -9.81
N ARG A 517 -23.89 8.85 -9.04
CA ARG A 517 -23.81 7.41 -9.36
C ARG A 517 -24.43 7.02 -10.67
N ASP A 518 -25.45 7.78 -11.12
CA ASP A 518 -26.21 7.50 -12.34
C ASP A 518 -25.56 8.12 -13.60
N THR A 519 -24.54 8.97 -13.46
CA THR A 519 -23.88 9.67 -14.56
C THR A 519 -22.46 9.19 -14.85
N PHE A 520 -21.94 8.23 -14.08
CA PHE A 520 -20.64 7.66 -14.33
C PHE A 520 -20.69 6.67 -15.50
N PRO A 521 -19.78 6.78 -16.49
CA PRO A 521 -19.67 5.77 -17.54
C PRO A 521 -19.34 4.39 -16.97
N SER A 522 -18.78 4.34 -15.76
CA SER A 522 -18.33 3.15 -15.08
C SER A 522 -19.40 2.24 -14.48
N TRP A 523 -20.67 2.68 -14.33
CA TRP A 523 -21.64 1.90 -13.55
C TRP A 523 -22.35 0.80 -14.33
N GLY A 524 -22.21 0.79 -15.65
CA GLY A 524 -22.92 -0.13 -16.54
C GLY A 524 -24.43 0.07 -16.53
N HIS A 525 -25.08 -0.12 -17.65
CA HIS A 525 -26.53 -0.10 -17.77
C HIS A 525 -27.09 -1.52 -17.92
N ASP A 526 -28.37 -1.70 -17.59
CA ASP A 526 -29.05 -3.00 -17.69
C ASP A 526 -29.08 -3.51 -19.14
N ASP A 527 -29.04 -2.59 -20.11
CA ASP A 527 -29.15 -2.88 -21.55
C ASP A 527 -27.83 -3.33 -22.18
N GLY A 528 -26.71 -3.22 -21.49
CA GLY A 528 -25.40 -3.69 -21.96
C GLY A 528 -24.32 -2.60 -21.95
N SER A 529 -23.27 -2.82 -21.17
CA SER A 529 -22.12 -1.93 -21.06
C SER A 529 -21.04 -2.31 -22.07
N CYS A 530 -20.79 -1.44 -23.03
CA CYS A 530 -19.69 -1.56 -23.98
C CYS A 530 -18.35 -1.42 -23.27
N LEU A 531 -18.27 -0.49 -22.31
CA LEU A 531 -17.08 -0.20 -21.53
C LEU A 531 -16.63 -1.39 -20.66
N MET A 532 -17.54 -1.97 -19.89
CA MET A 532 -17.24 -3.14 -19.06
C MET A 532 -16.91 -4.38 -19.93
N THR A 533 -17.62 -4.53 -21.06
CA THR A 533 -17.35 -5.61 -22.03
C THR A 533 -15.95 -5.45 -22.64
N ALA A 534 -15.52 -4.23 -22.94
CA ALA A 534 -14.17 -3.98 -23.46
C ALA A 534 -13.07 -4.35 -22.43
N MET A 535 -13.28 -4.07 -21.15
CA MET A 535 -12.36 -4.54 -20.09
C MET A 535 -12.29 -6.07 -20.04
N TRP A 536 -13.43 -6.73 -20.18
CA TRP A 536 -13.48 -8.20 -20.19
C TRP A 536 -12.75 -8.77 -21.41
N VAL A 537 -12.89 -8.17 -22.62
CA VAL A 537 -12.09 -8.54 -23.81
C VAL A 537 -10.60 -8.50 -23.49
N GLY A 538 -10.13 -7.43 -22.84
CA GLY A 538 -8.73 -7.30 -22.43
C GLY A 538 -8.29 -8.42 -21.46
N ALA A 539 -9.10 -8.69 -20.43
CA ALA A 539 -8.82 -9.74 -19.45
C ALA A 539 -8.82 -11.14 -20.07
N LEU A 540 -9.78 -11.45 -20.96
CA LEU A 540 -9.83 -12.70 -21.71
C LEU A 540 -8.60 -12.90 -22.58
N ARG A 541 -8.13 -11.88 -23.30
CA ARG A 541 -6.90 -11.96 -24.10
C ARG A 541 -5.66 -12.19 -23.25
N GLN A 542 -5.56 -11.53 -22.10
CA GLN A 542 -4.49 -11.76 -21.12
C GLN A 542 -4.56 -13.18 -20.57
N GLY A 543 -5.75 -13.67 -20.21
CA GLY A 543 -5.99 -15.05 -19.78
C GLY A 543 -5.56 -16.07 -20.84
N ALA A 544 -6.01 -15.89 -22.08
CA ALA A 544 -5.62 -16.74 -23.21
C ALA A 544 -4.11 -16.84 -23.40
N ALA A 545 -3.41 -15.71 -23.29
CA ALA A 545 -1.95 -15.65 -23.41
C ALA A 545 -1.24 -16.37 -22.25
N LEU A 546 -1.76 -16.28 -21.02
CA LEU A 546 -1.23 -16.99 -19.84
C LEU A 546 -1.49 -18.48 -19.94
N GLU A 547 -2.70 -18.90 -20.31
CA GLU A 547 -3.08 -20.32 -20.47
C GLU A 547 -2.33 -20.97 -21.63
N SER A 548 -2.19 -20.30 -22.76
CA SER A 548 -1.40 -20.78 -23.90
C SER A 548 0.07 -21.05 -23.56
N ALA A 549 0.64 -20.22 -22.66
CA ALA A 549 2.05 -20.31 -22.33
C ALA A 549 2.35 -21.26 -21.16
N LEU A 550 1.47 -21.34 -20.16
CA LEU A 550 1.75 -21.93 -18.84
C LEU A 550 0.65 -22.87 -18.36
N GLY A 551 -0.50 -22.90 -19.01
CA GLY A 551 -1.68 -23.61 -18.58
C GLY A 551 -2.24 -24.60 -19.59
N ASP A 552 -3.52 -24.43 -19.93
CA ASP A 552 -4.32 -25.35 -20.71
C ASP A 552 -4.71 -24.76 -22.07
N ALA A 553 -4.34 -25.44 -23.17
CA ALA A 553 -4.62 -24.99 -24.54
C ALA A 553 -6.14 -24.90 -24.85
N ALA A 554 -6.97 -25.77 -24.26
CA ALA A 554 -8.42 -25.70 -24.44
C ALA A 554 -9.02 -24.48 -23.73
N GLN A 555 -8.49 -24.14 -22.54
CA GLN A 555 -8.89 -22.90 -21.86
C GLN A 555 -8.44 -21.67 -22.64
N ALA A 556 -7.20 -21.65 -23.15
CA ALA A 556 -6.71 -20.56 -24.01
C ALA A 556 -7.59 -20.35 -25.26
N ALA A 557 -8.05 -21.46 -25.87
CA ALA A 557 -8.96 -21.40 -27.00
C ALA A 557 -10.35 -20.85 -26.61
N TRP A 558 -10.87 -21.26 -25.43
CA TRP A 558 -12.13 -20.75 -24.90
C TRP A 558 -12.06 -19.24 -24.62
N ASP A 559 -11.00 -18.77 -23.92
CA ASP A 559 -10.80 -17.36 -23.60
C ASP A 559 -10.70 -16.52 -24.89
N SER A 560 -9.96 -17.01 -25.89
CA SER A 560 -9.81 -16.32 -27.18
C SER A 560 -11.14 -16.21 -27.94
N ALA A 561 -11.88 -17.33 -28.05
CA ALA A 561 -13.16 -17.34 -28.73
C ALA A 561 -14.16 -16.38 -28.05
N ARG A 562 -14.16 -16.35 -26.73
CA ARG A 562 -15.03 -15.48 -25.97
C ARG A 562 -14.66 -14.00 -26.12
N ALA A 563 -13.37 -13.69 -26.17
CA ALA A 563 -12.88 -12.34 -26.47
C ALA A 563 -13.31 -11.86 -27.85
N ASP A 564 -13.24 -12.75 -28.87
CA ASP A 564 -13.63 -12.41 -30.22
C ASP A 564 -15.14 -12.18 -30.38
N GLU A 565 -15.99 -12.99 -29.71
CA GLU A 565 -17.43 -12.78 -29.65
C GLU A 565 -17.78 -11.45 -28.99
N ALA A 566 -17.19 -11.15 -27.83
CA ALA A 566 -17.44 -9.91 -27.10
C ALA A 566 -16.96 -8.68 -27.91
N ARG A 567 -15.83 -8.79 -28.59
CA ARG A 567 -15.31 -7.77 -29.51
C ARG A 567 -16.28 -7.51 -30.65
N ALA A 568 -16.82 -8.56 -31.27
CA ALA A 568 -17.79 -8.43 -32.36
C ALA A 568 -19.07 -7.72 -31.88
N ALA A 569 -19.59 -8.10 -30.71
CA ALA A 569 -20.76 -7.45 -30.09
C ALA A 569 -20.53 -5.95 -29.84
N ILE A 570 -19.36 -5.56 -29.30
CA ILE A 570 -19.03 -4.15 -29.11
C ILE A 570 -19.00 -3.40 -30.47
N ARG A 571 -18.40 -3.98 -31.49
CA ARG A 571 -18.35 -3.33 -32.80
C ARG A 571 -19.74 -3.17 -33.42
N GLU A 572 -20.63 -4.15 -33.25
CA GLU A 572 -21.98 -4.12 -33.80
C GLU A 572 -22.87 -3.10 -33.08
N HIS A 573 -22.83 -3.04 -31.73
CA HIS A 573 -23.82 -2.32 -30.94
C HIS A 573 -23.32 -0.99 -30.36
N CYS A 574 -22.00 -0.75 -30.33
CA CYS A 574 -21.41 0.42 -29.65
C CYS A 574 -20.71 1.40 -30.60
N TRP A 575 -20.39 0.98 -31.84
CA TRP A 575 -19.72 1.86 -32.79
C TRP A 575 -20.69 2.91 -33.35
N ASN A 576 -20.31 4.18 -33.23
CA ASN A 576 -21.03 5.30 -33.84
C ASN A 576 -20.24 5.84 -35.04
N PRO A 577 -20.66 5.56 -36.28
CA PRO A 577 -19.92 5.97 -37.48
C PRO A 577 -19.91 7.48 -37.73
N GLU A 578 -20.96 8.21 -37.25
CA GLU A 578 -21.00 9.66 -37.39
C GLU A 578 -19.94 10.36 -36.55
N ARG A 579 -19.72 9.85 -35.33
CA ARG A 579 -18.68 10.35 -34.42
C ARG A 579 -17.31 9.71 -34.66
N GLY A 580 -17.26 8.53 -35.25
CA GLY A 580 -16.08 7.70 -35.34
C GLY A 580 -15.51 7.33 -33.98
N LEU A 581 -16.40 6.99 -33.03
CA LEU A 581 -16.12 6.64 -31.64
C LEU A 581 -17.04 5.52 -31.19
N PHE A 582 -16.61 4.79 -30.15
CA PHE A 582 -17.44 3.83 -29.43
C PHE A 582 -18.19 4.51 -28.28
N ALA A 583 -19.49 4.24 -28.17
CA ALA A 583 -20.31 4.67 -27.03
C ALA A 583 -20.03 3.78 -25.80
N ASP A 584 -20.31 4.29 -24.61
CA ASP A 584 -20.07 3.57 -23.36
C ASP A 584 -21.03 2.41 -23.13
N ASP A 585 -22.26 2.52 -23.66
CA ASP A 585 -23.30 1.51 -23.60
C ASP A 585 -24.01 1.36 -24.95
N ALA A 586 -24.69 0.23 -25.17
CA ALA A 586 -25.49 0.01 -26.36
C ALA A 586 -26.58 1.08 -26.45
N ASP A 587 -26.82 1.59 -27.67
CA ASP A 587 -27.78 2.65 -27.97
C ASP A 587 -27.57 3.97 -27.19
N SER A 588 -26.45 4.10 -26.48
CA SER A 588 -26.08 5.30 -25.70
C SER A 588 -25.61 6.44 -26.59
N ARG A 589 -25.79 7.67 -26.08
CA ARG A 589 -25.16 8.89 -26.61
C ARG A 589 -24.01 9.37 -25.70
N VAL A 590 -23.63 8.57 -24.70
CA VAL A 590 -22.52 8.85 -23.79
C VAL A 590 -21.23 8.31 -24.40
N PHE A 591 -20.22 9.13 -24.40
CA PHE A 591 -18.88 8.80 -24.92
C PHE A 591 -17.84 9.21 -23.88
N SER A 592 -16.96 8.30 -23.55
CA SER A 592 -15.85 8.56 -22.64
C SER A 592 -14.49 8.31 -23.31
N GLN A 593 -13.45 8.89 -22.75
CA GLN A 593 -12.09 8.45 -23.07
C GLN A 593 -11.90 6.98 -22.73
N HIS A 594 -12.50 6.51 -21.62
CA HIS A 594 -12.34 5.15 -21.09
C HIS A 594 -12.72 4.08 -22.10
N MET A 595 -13.92 4.13 -22.66
CA MET A 595 -14.36 3.17 -23.67
C MET A 595 -13.45 3.19 -24.89
N ASN A 596 -13.11 4.36 -25.36
CA ASN A 596 -12.35 4.55 -26.59
C ASN A 596 -10.86 4.19 -26.41
N VAL A 597 -10.29 4.40 -25.23
CA VAL A 597 -8.96 3.91 -24.85
C VAL A 597 -8.92 2.38 -24.83
N PHE A 598 -9.92 1.70 -24.25
CA PHE A 598 -9.97 0.24 -24.27
C PHE A 598 -10.25 -0.32 -25.66
N ALA A 599 -11.04 0.39 -26.48
CA ALA A 599 -11.26 -0.01 -27.87
C ALA A 599 -9.94 -0.03 -28.67
N VAL A 600 -9.07 0.94 -28.44
CA VAL A 600 -7.71 0.97 -29.04
C VAL A 600 -6.84 -0.13 -28.42
N LEU A 601 -6.74 -0.16 -27.10
CA LEU A 601 -5.76 -0.99 -26.37
C LEU A 601 -5.99 -2.50 -26.56
N TYR A 602 -7.26 -2.90 -26.74
CA TYR A 602 -7.63 -4.32 -26.89
C TYR A 602 -8.04 -4.71 -28.32
N ASP A 603 -7.58 -3.94 -29.34
CA ASP A 603 -7.84 -4.18 -30.76
C ASP A 603 -9.33 -4.35 -31.12
N ILE A 604 -10.21 -3.67 -30.40
CA ILE A 604 -11.63 -3.57 -30.76
C ILE A 604 -11.75 -2.62 -31.97
N ALA A 605 -11.05 -1.50 -31.95
CA ALA A 605 -10.83 -0.62 -33.09
C ALA A 605 -9.78 -1.20 -34.03
N THR A 606 -9.88 -0.88 -35.34
CA THR A 606 -8.82 -1.17 -36.32
C THR A 606 -7.61 -0.24 -36.11
N ALA A 607 -6.48 -0.53 -36.72
CA ALA A 607 -5.30 0.33 -36.63
C ALA A 607 -5.52 1.75 -37.16
N GLU A 608 -6.35 1.91 -38.20
CA GLU A 608 -6.72 3.21 -38.74
C GLU A 608 -7.67 3.96 -37.81
N GLU A 609 -8.72 3.28 -37.34
CA GLU A 609 -9.67 3.84 -36.36
C GLU A 609 -8.96 4.26 -35.08
N SER A 610 -7.98 3.49 -34.59
CA SER A 610 -7.24 3.73 -33.36
C SER A 610 -6.57 5.10 -33.34
N ARG A 611 -5.90 5.47 -34.43
CA ARG A 611 -5.27 6.80 -34.55
C ARG A 611 -6.31 7.91 -34.57
N ALA A 612 -7.36 7.74 -35.38
CA ALA A 612 -8.45 8.72 -35.47
C ALA A 612 -9.21 8.87 -34.14
N ILE A 613 -9.42 7.78 -33.42
CA ILE A 613 -10.04 7.80 -32.09
C ILE A 613 -9.19 8.61 -31.11
N LEU A 614 -7.87 8.32 -31.02
CA LEU A 614 -6.98 9.03 -30.10
C LEU A 614 -6.88 10.53 -30.41
N ASP A 615 -6.99 10.91 -31.69
CA ASP A 615 -7.06 12.33 -32.09
C ASP A 615 -8.36 12.99 -31.62
N ARG A 616 -9.48 12.25 -31.61
CA ARG A 616 -10.82 12.77 -31.22
C ARG A 616 -11.03 12.83 -29.71
N ILE A 617 -10.36 11.97 -28.94
CA ILE A 617 -10.58 11.88 -27.48
C ILE A 617 -9.57 12.68 -26.66
N THR A 618 -8.62 13.37 -27.30
CA THR A 618 -7.58 14.18 -26.62
C THR A 618 -7.56 15.59 -27.19
N VAL A 619 -7.20 16.56 -26.34
CA VAL A 619 -7.10 17.98 -26.71
C VAL A 619 -5.63 18.39 -26.60
N PRO A 620 -4.99 18.83 -27.69
CA PRO A 620 -3.61 19.28 -27.65
C PRO A 620 -3.40 20.39 -26.59
N GLY A 621 -2.39 20.26 -25.74
CA GLY A 621 -2.03 21.22 -24.71
C GLY A 621 -2.94 21.20 -23.46
N GLN A 622 -3.85 20.22 -23.33
CA GLN A 622 -4.73 20.07 -22.17
C GLN A 622 -4.44 18.79 -21.35
N GLY A 623 -3.24 18.23 -21.50
CA GLY A 623 -2.81 17.05 -20.75
C GLY A 623 -3.74 15.84 -20.99
N ILE A 624 -4.36 15.32 -19.92
CA ILE A 624 -5.26 14.17 -19.99
C ILE A 624 -6.74 14.54 -20.21
N ASP A 625 -7.04 15.81 -20.50
CA ASP A 625 -8.43 16.24 -20.69
C ASP A 625 -9.04 15.75 -21.99
N ALA A 626 -10.31 15.37 -21.92
CA ALA A 626 -11.14 15.06 -23.08
C ALA A 626 -11.76 16.32 -23.66
N PRO A 627 -12.20 16.28 -24.93
CA PRO A 627 -13.04 17.34 -25.50
C PRO A 627 -14.33 17.56 -24.72
N ALA A 628 -14.86 18.78 -24.77
CA ALA A 628 -16.11 19.14 -24.09
C ALA A 628 -17.26 18.16 -24.41
N GLY A 629 -17.99 17.74 -23.38
CA GLY A 629 -19.09 16.78 -23.49
C GLY A 629 -18.67 15.30 -23.51
N MET A 630 -17.39 15.02 -23.24
CA MET A 630 -16.85 13.66 -23.06
C MET A 630 -16.29 13.52 -21.64
N TYR A 631 -16.42 12.35 -21.02
CA TYR A 631 -15.80 12.06 -19.73
C TYR A 631 -14.28 11.89 -19.90
N SER A 632 -13.52 12.65 -19.10
CA SER A 632 -12.07 12.63 -19.10
C SER A 632 -11.51 11.53 -18.19
N SER A 633 -10.36 11.00 -18.56
CA SER A 633 -9.53 10.17 -17.67
C SER A 633 -9.16 10.91 -16.38
N THR A 634 -9.09 10.18 -15.28
CA THR A 634 -8.38 10.64 -14.08
C THR A 634 -6.88 10.38 -14.21
N TYR A 635 -6.11 10.73 -13.17
CA TYR A 635 -4.68 10.36 -13.09
C TYR A 635 -4.48 8.84 -13.13
N TYR A 636 -5.35 8.05 -12.49
CA TYR A 636 -5.34 6.59 -12.58
C TYR A 636 -5.49 6.10 -14.02
N PHE A 637 -6.56 6.53 -14.69
CA PHE A 637 -6.89 6.02 -16.02
C PHE A 637 -5.95 6.54 -17.13
N ALA A 638 -5.22 7.63 -16.86
CA ALA A 638 -4.19 8.14 -17.75
C ALA A 638 -3.07 7.11 -18.05
N TRP A 639 -2.87 6.13 -17.16
CA TRP A 639 -1.99 4.99 -17.44
C TRP A 639 -2.46 4.18 -18.66
N TYR A 640 -3.76 3.88 -18.73
CA TYR A 640 -4.35 3.18 -19.88
C TYR A 640 -4.30 4.04 -21.16
N LEU A 641 -4.52 5.34 -21.02
CA LEU A 641 -4.40 6.29 -22.15
C LEU A 641 -2.97 6.30 -22.71
N ALA A 642 -1.95 6.32 -21.84
CA ALA A 642 -0.56 6.22 -22.25
C ALA A 642 -0.26 4.90 -22.99
N ARG A 643 -0.79 3.77 -22.49
CA ARG A 643 -0.68 2.45 -23.16
C ARG A 643 -1.37 2.44 -24.53
N ALA A 644 -2.54 3.10 -24.65
CA ALA A 644 -3.23 3.21 -25.95
C ALA A 644 -2.41 4.02 -26.96
N PHE A 645 -1.73 5.10 -26.54
CA PHE A 645 -0.81 5.81 -27.40
C PHE A 645 0.35 4.94 -27.87
N GLU A 646 0.95 4.16 -26.98
CA GLU A 646 2.03 3.23 -27.36
C GLU A 646 1.52 2.16 -28.32
N HIS A 647 0.37 1.57 -28.05
CA HIS A 647 -0.26 0.53 -28.89
C HIS A 647 -0.54 1.03 -30.31
N ALA A 648 -1.02 2.26 -30.44
CA ALA A 648 -1.27 2.91 -31.74
C ALA A 648 -0.01 3.46 -32.44
N GLY A 649 1.19 3.32 -31.87
CA GLY A 649 2.44 3.88 -32.36
C GLY A 649 2.55 5.40 -32.23
N LEU A 650 1.84 5.97 -31.25
CA LEU A 650 1.78 7.42 -30.96
C LEU A 650 2.45 7.77 -29.62
N ALA A 651 3.42 6.98 -29.17
CA ALA A 651 4.13 7.20 -27.90
C ALA A 651 4.80 8.59 -27.80
N SER A 652 5.07 9.24 -28.94
CA SER A 652 5.55 10.63 -29.00
C SER A 652 4.61 11.65 -28.33
N ARG A 653 3.34 11.31 -28.13
CA ARG A 653 2.33 12.17 -27.48
C ARG A 653 2.37 12.07 -25.95
N TYR A 654 3.11 11.11 -25.39
CA TYR A 654 3.12 10.86 -23.94
C TYR A 654 3.50 12.10 -23.12
N LEU A 655 4.56 12.82 -23.52
CA LEU A 655 5.02 13.98 -22.76
C LEU A 655 3.96 15.09 -22.62
N ALA A 656 3.05 15.22 -23.59
CA ALA A 656 1.94 16.17 -23.51
C ALA A 656 0.90 15.79 -22.45
N LEU A 657 0.74 14.50 -22.14
CA LEU A 657 -0.15 14.08 -21.04
C LEU A 657 0.34 14.58 -19.68
N LEU A 658 1.66 14.74 -19.52
CA LEU A 658 2.27 15.16 -18.26
C LEU A 658 2.02 16.62 -17.90
N ASP A 659 1.41 17.42 -18.78
CA ASP A 659 0.99 18.79 -18.47
C ASP A 659 0.01 18.82 -17.28
N SER A 660 -0.78 17.77 -17.09
CA SER A 660 -1.64 17.60 -15.92
C SER A 660 -0.86 17.46 -14.61
N TRP A 661 0.32 16.79 -14.61
CA TRP A 661 1.21 16.72 -13.45
C TRP A 661 2.05 17.99 -13.27
N ARG A 662 2.42 18.67 -14.37
CA ARG A 662 3.07 19.99 -14.31
C ARG A 662 2.20 21.01 -13.56
N ALA A 663 0.87 20.96 -13.78
CA ALA A 663 -0.06 21.81 -13.04
C ALA A 663 -0.07 21.52 -11.54
N LEU A 664 0.15 20.27 -11.11
CA LEU A 664 0.28 19.91 -9.69
C LEU A 664 1.60 20.43 -9.07
N LEU A 665 2.69 20.47 -9.85
CA LEU A 665 3.94 21.08 -9.38
C LEU A 665 3.74 22.55 -8.99
N ALA A 666 2.95 23.30 -9.77
CA ALA A 666 2.63 24.70 -9.50
C ALA A 666 1.80 24.90 -8.21
N LEU A 667 1.13 23.85 -7.74
CA LEU A 667 0.38 23.80 -6.49
C LEU A 667 1.19 23.20 -5.33
N HIS A 668 2.48 23.02 -5.49
CA HIS A 668 3.44 22.52 -4.49
C HIS A 668 3.06 21.16 -3.87
N TYR A 669 2.51 20.25 -4.67
CA TYR A 669 2.33 18.88 -4.26
C TYR A 669 3.69 18.20 -4.03
N THR A 670 3.77 17.40 -2.97
CA THR A 670 4.99 16.64 -2.63
C THR A 670 4.79 15.13 -2.77
N THR A 671 3.56 14.73 -3.01
CA THR A 671 3.07 13.39 -3.39
C THR A 671 1.93 13.61 -4.38
N TRP A 672 1.55 12.58 -5.15
CA TRP A 672 0.51 12.73 -6.15
C TRP A 672 -0.89 12.47 -5.57
N PRO A 673 -1.88 13.28 -5.95
CA PRO A 673 -3.22 13.22 -5.39
C PRO A 673 -4.08 12.11 -6.03
N GLU A 674 -5.18 11.74 -5.36
CA GLU A 674 -6.19 10.80 -5.84
C GLU A 674 -6.85 11.25 -7.13
N SER A 675 -7.29 12.48 -7.16
CA SER A 675 -8.09 13.03 -8.27
C SER A 675 -7.75 14.48 -8.54
N ARG A 676 -8.41 15.05 -9.54
CA ARG A 676 -8.24 16.45 -9.94
C ARG A 676 -8.97 17.40 -8.99
N GLY A 677 -8.60 18.66 -9.03
CA GLY A 677 -9.27 19.74 -8.30
C GLY A 677 -9.00 19.69 -6.80
N ASP A 678 -10.05 19.86 -6.01
CA ASP A 678 -9.97 19.83 -4.54
C ASP A 678 -10.11 18.37 -4.04
N THR A 679 -9.07 17.61 -4.25
CA THR A 679 -9.01 16.17 -3.95
C THR A 679 -9.06 15.88 -2.43
N ARG A 680 -9.63 14.75 -2.05
CA ARG A 680 -9.60 14.23 -0.67
C ARG A 680 -8.18 13.86 -0.26
N SER A 681 -7.52 13.01 -1.01
CA SER A 681 -6.18 12.48 -0.73
C SER A 681 -5.10 13.21 -1.53
N ASP A 682 -4.03 13.66 -0.85
CA ASP A 682 -2.84 14.23 -1.47
C ASP A 682 -1.72 13.19 -1.66
N THR A 683 -1.91 11.95 -1.20
CA THR A 683 -1.01 10.83 -1.45
C THR A 683 -1.80 9.63 -1.91
N HIS A 684 -1.70 9.28 -3.21
CA HIS A 684 -2.44 8.21 -3.86
C HIS A 684 -1.61 7.61 -5.00
N ALA A 685 -1.04 6.44 -4.73
CA ALA A 685 0.04 5.91 -5.58
C ALA A 685 -0.42 5.49 -6.99
N TRP A 686 -1.72 5.31 -7.25
CA TRP A 686 -2.22 5.07 -8.60
C TRP A 686 -1.92 6.24 -9.58
N SER A 687 -1.74 7.47 -9.06
CA SER A 687 -1.36 8.65 -9.84
C SER A 687 0.16 8.76 -10.10
N ALA A 688 0.96 7.86 -9.53
CA ALA A 688 2.42 7.90 -9.59
C ALA A 688 3.02 7.14 -10.78
N HIS A 689 2.20 6.53 -11.65
CA HIS A 689 2.65 5.76 -12.81
C HIS A 689 3.62 6.50 -13.76
N PRO A 690 3.64 7.86 -13.87
CA PRO A 690 4.65 8.53 -14.67
C PRO A 690 6.09 8.19 -14.25
N THR A 691 6.32 7.78 -13.01
CA THR A 691 7.64 7.35 -12.53
C THR A 691 8.17 6.14 -13.32
N ALA A 692 7.33 5.12 -13.55
CA ALA A 692 7.68 3.98 -14.40
C ALA A 692 7.63 4.34 -15.89
N ASP A 693 6.67 5.15 -16.30
CA ASP A 693 6.48 5.52 -17.71
C ASP A 693 7.61 6.38 -18.26
N LEU A 694 8.20 7.27 -17.47
CA LEU A 694 9.38 8.05 -17.86
C LEU A 694 10.58 7.14 -18.15
N LEU A 695 10.75 6.05 -17.40
CA LEU A 695 11.76 5.03 -17.66
C LEU A 695 11.39 4.17 -18.87
N GLY A 696 10.12 3.76 -18.98
CA GLY A 696 9.66 2.82 -20.00
C GLY A 696 9.37 3.46 -21.37
N ILE A 697 8.82 4.68 -21.42
CA ILE A 697 8.45 5.37 -22.66
C ILE A 697 9.53 6.37 -23.06
N VAL A 698 9.90 7.28 -22.15
CA VAL A 698 10.79 8.38 -22.52
C VAL A 698 12.24 7.90 -22.62
N ALA A 699 12.74 7.17 -21.63
CA ALA A 699 14.04 6.51 -21.72
C ALA A 699 14.00 5.23 -22.58
N GLY A 700 12.82 4.63 -22.74
CA GLY A 700 12.56 3.52 -23.66
C GLY A 700 12.92 2.14 -23.13
N ILE A 701 13.24 1.98 -21.86
CA ILE A 701 13.74 0.73 -21.26
C ILE A 701 12.57 -0.18 -20.90
N ARG A 702 12.38 -1.32 -21.62
CA ARG A 702 11.26 -2.24 -21.39
C ARG A 702 11.61 -3.70 -21.67
N PRO A 703 10.89 -4.66 -21.07
CA PRO A 703 10.97 -6.06 -21.50
C PRO A 703 10.43 -6.21 -22.94
N ALA A 704 11.16 -6.94 -23.77
CA ALA A 704 10.73 -7.34 -25.12
C ALA A 704 10.21 -8.76 -25.16
N ALA A 705 10.39 -9.54 -24.10
CA ALA A 705 9.92 -10.92 -23.98
C ALA A 705 9.65 -11.26 -22.51
N PRO A 706 8.79 -12.27 -22.25
CA PRO A 706 8.43 -12.70 -20.91
C PRO A 706 9.64 -12.95 -19.99
N GLY A 707 9.46 -12.61 -18.71
CA GLY A 707 10.50 -12.73 -17.69
C GLY A 707 11.68 -11.79 -17.89
N TYR A 708 11.46 -10.69 -18.61
CA TYR A 708 12.54 -9.77 -19.01
C TYR A 708 13.68 -10.49 -19.74
N SER A 709 13.38 -11.62 -20.40
CA SER A 709 14.40 -12.44 -21.06
C SER A 709 15.07 -11.77 -22.27
N ARG A 710 14.47 -10.67 -22.74
CA ARG A 710 15.01 -9.80 -23.77
C ARG A 710 14.66 -8.35 -23.48
N LEU A 711 15.62 -7.45 -23.67
CA LEU A 711 15.49 -5.99 -23.51
C LEU A 711 15.15 -5.32 -24.84
N ARG A 712 14.23 -4.36 -24.79
CA ARG A 712 14.04 -3.36 -25.85
C ARG A 712 14.28 -1.98 -25.28
N ILE A 713 15.09 -1.19 -25.99
CA ILE A 713 15.28 0.23 -25.71
C ILE A 713 14.77 1.01 -26.91
N SER A 714 13.67 1.73 -26.73
CA SER A 714 12.99 2.49 -27.79
C SER A 714 12.53 3.85 -27.25
N PRO A 715 13.44 4.84 -27.13
CA PRO A 715 13.13 6.10 -26.46
C PRO A 715 12.25 7.03 -27.33
N TRP A 716 11.42 7.83 -26.61
CA TRP A 716 10.65 8.94 -27.18
C TRP A 716 11.03 10.23 -26.47
N LEU A 717 12.12 10.87 -26.94
CA LEU A 717 12.74 12.01 -26.27
C LEU A 717 11.96 13.33 -26.46
N GLY A 718 11.10 13.43 -27.48
CA GLY A 718 10.42 14.70 -27.79
C GLY A 718 11.44 15.81 -28.04
N ASN A 719 11.35 16.89 -27.28
CA ASN A 719 12.25 18.04 -27.38
C ASN A 719 13.42 18.00 -26.37
N LEU A 720 13.62 16.89 -25.65
CA LEU A 720 14.71 16.76 -24.71
C LEU A 720 16.07 16.80 -25.43
N GLU A 721 16.98 17.62 -24.91
CA GLU A 721 18.35 17.71 -25.39
C GLU A 721 19.26 16.66 -24.72
N SER A 722 18.91 16.25 -23.49
CA SER A 722 19.63 15.22 -22.77
C SER A 722 18.72 14.43 -21.83
N LEU A 723 19.08 13.18 -21.58
CA LEU A 723 18.46 12.29 -20.62
C LEU A 723 19.48 11.28 -20.08
N ASP A 724 19.60 11.14 -18.77
CA ASP A 724 20.32 10.07 -18.06
C ASP A 724 19.29 9.28 -17.25
N ALA A 725 19.10 8.02 -17.57
CA ALA A 725 18.13 7.18 -16.87
C ALA A 725 18.70 5.78 -16.60
N THR A 726 18.30 5.22 -15.47
CA THR A 726 18.55 3.83 -15.10
C THR A 726 17.25 3.21 -14.67
N ALA A 727 16.92 2.03 -15.17
CA ALA A 727 15.80 1.22 -14.71
C ALA A 727 16.31 -0.07 -14.05
N ALA A 728 15.61 -0.52 -13.00
CA ALA A 728 15.83 -1.83 -12.43
C ALA A 728 15.27 -2.91 -13.36
N THR A 729 15.93 -4.08 -13.39
CA THR A 729 15.42 -5.30 -14.05
C THR A 729 15.79 -6.52 -13.21
N PRO A 730 15.13 -7.67 -13.39
CA PRO A 730 15.50 -8.91 -12.69
C PRO A 730 16.93 -9.39 -12.96
N HIS A 731 17.57 -8.86 -14.01
CA HIS A 731 18.94 -9.21 -14.41
C HIS A 731 19.99 -8.21 -13.91
N GLY A 732 19.56 -7.13 -13.25
CA GLY A 732 20.37 -5.98 -12.81
C GLY A 732 19.98 -4.69 -13.55
N PRO A 733 20.61 -3.56 -13.21
CA PRO A 733 20.26 -2.26 -13.79
C PRO A 733 20.59 -2.15 -15.28
N VAL A 734 19.74 -1.43 -16.01
CA VAL A 734 19.97 -0.98 -17.38
C VAL A 734 20.03 0.54 -17.38
N SER A 735 21.12 1.10 -17.90
CA SER A 735 21.34 2.55 -17.97
C SER A 735 21.40 3.05 -19.38
N VAL A 736 20.83 4.22 -19.62
CA VAL A 736 20.91 4.93 -20.89
C VAL A 736 21.29 6.39 -20.66
N ARG A 737 22.15 6.94 -21.54
CA ARG A 737 22.43 8.37 -21.60
C ARG A 737 22.22 8.82 -23.04
N TYR A 738 21.33 9.77 -23.23
CA TYR A 738 21.07 10.40 -24.51
C TYR A 738 21.55 11.84 -24.48
N HIS A 739 22.20 12.25 -25.56
CA HIS A 739 22.60 13.63 -25.78
C HIS A 739 22.41 13.98 -27.23
N VAL A 740 21.83 15.14 -27.51
CA VAL A 740 21.60 15.64 -28.85
C VAL A 740 22.65 16.69 -29.21
N GLU A 741 23.42 16.44 -30.23
CA GLU A 741 24.41 17.36 -30.82
C GLU A 741 23.98 17.75 -32.24
N GLY A 742 23.30 18.90 -32.40
CA GLY A 742 22.69 19.30 -33.64
C GLY A 742 21.68 18.26 -34.17
N GLU A 743 21.91 17.70 -35.33
CA GLU A 743 21.08 16.66 -35.96
C GLU A 743 21.52 15.23 -35.58
N THR A 744 22.30 15.08 -34.55
CA THR A 744 22.83 13.76 -34.12
C THR A 744 22.38 13.42 -32.71
N LEU A 745 21.77 12.25 -32.53
CA LEU A 745 21.57 11.59 -31.25
C LEU A 745 22.79 10.76 -30.89
N ILE A 746 23.37 11.00 -29.72
CA ILE A 746 24.37 10.14 -29.11
C ILE A 746 23.65 9.33 -28.05
N ALA A 747 23.72 8.00 -28.14
CA ALA A 747 23.12 7.09 -27.17
C ALA A 747 24.20 6.18 -26.56
N ASP A 748 24.47 6.34 -25.27
CA ASP A 748 25.32 5.46 -24.48
C ASP A 748 24.41 4.52 -23.66
N ILE A 749 24.61 3.21 -23.81
CA ILE A 749 23.75 2.17 -23.24
C ILE A 749 24.61 1.19 -22.46
N GLU A 750 24.23 0.96 -21.19
CA GLU A 750 24.85 -0.07 -20.33
C GLU A 750 23.78 -1.08 -19.92
N ARG A 751 24.08 -2.37 -20.00
CA ARG A 751 23.18 -3.46 -19.64
C ARG A 751 23.91 -4.66 -19.06
N PRO A 752 23.25 -5.51 -18.25
CA PRO A 752 23.81 -6.78 -17.80
C PRO A 752 24.19 -7.69 -18.98
N VAL A 753 25.26 -8.46 -18.83
CA VAL A 753 25.73 -9.42 -19.85
C VAL A 753 24.68 -10.49 -20.14
N SER A 754 23.95 -10.91 -19.12
CA SER A 754 22.89 -11.94 -19.20
C SER A 754 21.61 -11.47 -19.91
N LEU A 755 21.45 -10.16 -20.20
CA LEU A 755 20.24 -9.57 -20.76
C LEU A 755 20.46 -9.15 -22.23
N PRO A 756 20.17 -10.03 -23.23
CA PRO A 756 20.24 -9.64 -24.64
C PRO A 756 19.20 -8.58 -24.98
N GLY A 757 19.51 -7.73 -25.96
CA GLY A 757 18.55 -6.67 -26.31
C GLY A 757 18.88 -5.97 -27.62
N GLU A 758 18.00 -5.00 -27.92
CA GLU A 758 18.09 -4.14 -29.08
C GLU A 758 17.78 -2.69 -28.72
N PHE A 759 18.39 -1.77 -29.43
CA PHE A 759 18.03 -0.36 -29.42
C PHE A 759 17.27 -0.03 -30.70
N ILE A 760 16.10 0.59 -30.56
CA ILE A 760 15.26 0.97 -31.70
C ILE A 760 15.20 2.50 -31.79
N TRP A 761 15.59 3.03 -32.93
CA TRP A 761 15.51 4.45 -33.22
C TRP A 761 14.90 4.70 -34.58
N GLN A 762 13.85 5.52 -34.64
CA GLN A 762 13.11 5.82 -35.88
C GLN A 762 12.76 4.55 -36.70
N GLY A 763 12.30 3.51 -36.02
CA GLY A 763 11.90 2.24 -36.61
C GLY A 763 13.06 1.31 -37.01
N LYS A 764 14.32 1.71 -36.86
CA LYS A 764 15.50 0.89 -37.16
C LYS A 764 16.01 0.20 -35.89
N SER A 765 16.18 -1.12 -35.93
CA SER A 765 16.76 -1.91 -34.85
C SER A 765 18.29 -1.96 -34.95
N HIS A 766 18.92 -1.76 -33.78
CA HIS A 766 20.37 -1.86 -33.58
C HIS A 766 20.63 -2.89 -32.50
N PRO A 767 21.10 -4.12 -32.80
CA PRO A 767 21.37 -5.15 -31.82
C PRO A 767 22.43 -4.71 -30.79
N LEU A 768 22.16 -4.90 -29.53
CA LEU A 768 23.10 -4.64 -28.43
C LEU A 768 24.00 -5.85 -28.22
N THR A 769 25.09 -5.93 -28.96
CA THR A 769 26.03 -7.07 -28.92
C THR A 769 27.03 -7.00 -27.76
N ARG A 770 27.18 -5.84 -27.12
CA ARG A 770 28.11 -5.57 -25.99
C ARG A 770 27.33 -5.09 -24.78
N THR A 771 27.90 -5.22 -23.61
CA THR A 771 27.34 -4.71 -22.33
C THR A 771 27.32 -3.18 -22.30
N HIS A 772 28.33 -2.55 -22.93
CA HIS A 772 28.34 -1.11 -23.16
C HIS A 772 28.35 -0.85 -24.69
N THR A 773 27.40 -0.06 -25.14
CA THR A 773 27.22 0.27 -26.55
C THR A 773 27.01 1.78 -26.71
N ARG A 774 27.82 2.41 -27.59
CA ARG A 774 27.64 3.81 -27.95
C ARG A 774 27.24 3.90 -29.41
N LEU A 775 26.16 4.61 -29.67
CA LEU A 775 25.61 4.84 -31.01
C LEU A 775 25.62 6.34 -31.35
N ARG A 776 25.82 6.67 -32.59
CA ARG A 776 25.63 8.01 -33.16
C ARG A 776 24.63 7.87 -34.31
N LEU A 777 23.48 8.48 -34.19
CA LEU A 777 22.34 8.28 -35.08
C LEU A 777 21.76 9.62 -35.51
N PRO A 778 21.17 9.74 -36.72
CA PRO A 778 20.41 10.94 -37.08
C PRO A 778 19.27 11.18 -36.07
N ARG A 779 19.03 12.46 -35.76
CA ARG A 779 17.94 12.90 -34.88
C ARG A 779 16.60 12.81 -35.58
#